data_35cc08fef9855b54b636b259a2d7a51f
#
_entry.id   35cc08fef9855b54b636b259a2d7a51f
#
_cell.length_a   1.000
_cell.length_b   1.000
_cell.length_c   1.000
_cell.angle_alpha   90.00
_cell.angle_beta   90.00
_cell.angle_gamma   90.00
#
_symmetry.space_group_name_H-M   'P 1'
#
loop_
_entity.id
_entity.type
_entity.pdbx_description
1 polymer ?
#
loop_
_entity_poly.entity_id
_entity_poly.type
_entity_poly.pdbx_seq_one_letter_code
_entity_poly.pdbx_strand_id
1 'polypeptide(L)'
;MFRFFRFINIFVSLLVFCFIINISELRAASNTYPKKANYFLKWTIANHEVPELAKWDLLILDMEVQENSRVNLKKIRQLNPDIIILAYITSQEANANIYQSEWSREATLRKKLIDNIIDGWWLKNNNSHRTSFWPGTYLLNLSNGAKTNSAGQRWNDFLPEFVKREIISTGLWDGIFYDNIWGDITWASANIDINNEGQVRPANYIDRAWSDGVKKMLQKTRQLLGSQYLILGNGKVFSGYQNLLNGVMFEGFPAQWESSGNWGGIISTYSRIKDSNNHPNVTVINSYNSNRHNYQAMRYGLASTLMESHGYFSFDFSNESHGQLWWYDEYDNNLGQAQSAAYNLLDRSNSNYKNGLWRRDFSEGIVLVNSTKQEQLYVFKQEEFQKINGSQDRSVNNGTIVNYVKLKPEDGLILIRRSSSVGTIRNSAFNNGDFIRVFDRNGHQSRAGFFAYLDAYPANSQIIVTDIDNDGQDETLVNYRGVISIYRNNRKIREFKPYEGMFKGEISLAVADLNGDRTKEIITGAGQGGGPHVRVFDNTGRPLIGGFFAYDKNFRGGVRVAVMDLDGDGTQEIITAAGIGGGPHIRVFNKDGRPLIGGFFAYDKNFRGGVSLAVGDIDGDGQREIITAPGPGGRPEVKIFDKDGRLMKSFLAYEDSFRSGLRVMTDDLDKDNISDILVGSISF
;
A
#
# COMPACT_ATOMS: atom_id res chain seq x y z
N MET A 1 -27.17 -50.75 23.10
CA MET A 1 -25.86 -50.14 23.34
C MET A 1 -24.96 -50.06 22.10
N PHE A 2 -25.46 -50.27 20.86
CA PHE A 2 -24.67 -50.27 19.63
C PHE A 2 -25.04 -49.14 18.64
N ARG A 3 -25.89 -48.18 19.03
CA ARG A 3 -26.26 -47.01 18.19
C ARG A 3 -25.66 -45.66 18.59
N PHE A 4 -24.90 -45.61 19.70
CA PHE A 4 -24.32 -44.35 20.23
C PHE A 4 -22.87 -44.10 19.73
N PHE A 5 -22.17 -45.14 19.21
CA PHE A 5 -20.79 -45.01 18.77
C PHE A 5 -20.62 -44.56 17.30
N ARG A 6 -21.69 -44.51 16.52
CA ARG A 6 -21.61 -44.04 15.11
C ARG A 6 -21.75 -42.52 14.92
N PHE A 7 -22.28 -41.82 15.92
CA PHE A 7 -22.42 -40.36 15.86
C PHE A 7 -21.17 -39.59 16.31
N ILE A 8 -20.34 -40.17 17.15
CA ILE A 8 -19.11 -39.52 17.66
C ILE A 8 -18.00 -39.54 16.62
N ASN A 9 -17.92 -40.56 15.77
CA ASN A 9 -16.91 -40.62 14.71
C ASN A 9 -17.20 -39.72 13.51
N ILE A 10 -18.45 -39.31 13.29
CA ILE A 10 -18.81 -38.35 12.21
C ILE A 10 -18.54 -36.93 12.70
N PHE A 11 -18.71 -36.61 13.97
CA PHE A 11 -18.44 -35.29 14.52
C PHE A 11 -16.94 -34.98 14.68
N VAL A 12 -16.12 -36.00 14.99
CA VAL A 12 -14.65 -35.86 15.06
C VAL A 12 -14.05 -35.74 13.66
N SER A 13 -14.60 -36.43 12.64
CA SER A 13 -14.16 -36.28 11.24
C SER A 13 -14.56 -34.94 10.63
N LEU A 14 -15.66 -34.33 11.04
CA LEU A 14 -16.06 -32.97 10.59
C LEU A 14 -15.29 -31.84 11.30
N LEU A 15 -14.85 -32.09 12.57
CA LEU A 15 -14.02 -31.12 13.31
C LEU A 15 -12.54 -31.15 12.86
N VAL A 16 -12.04 -32.27 12.33
CA VAL A 16 -10.69 -32.37 11.75
C VAL A 16 -10.64 -31.81 10.31
N PHE A 17 -11.78 -31.80 9.57
CA PHE A 17 -11.85 -31.23 8.23
C PHE A 17 -12.05 -29.70 8.21
N CYS A 18 -12.47 -29.07 9.31
CA CYS A 18 -12.57 -27.63 9.45
C CYS A 18 -11.26 -26.93 9.88
N PHE A 19 -10.17 -27.65 10.11
CA PHE A 19 -8.88 -27.07 10.51
C PHE A 19 -7.78 -27.11 9.44
N ILE A 20 -8.08 -27.55 8.22
CA ILE A 20 -7.11 -27.54 7.11
C ILE A 20 -7.78 -26.94 5.86
N ILE A 21 -8.22 -25.68 5.91
CA ILE A 21 -8.32 -24.79 4.76
C ILE A 21 -7.89 -23.40 5.26
N ASN A 22 -6.63 -23.26 5.61
CA ASN A 22 -5.93 -21.99 5.42
C ASN A 22 -5.36 -22.06 4.00
N ILE A 23 -6.22 -21.91 3.00
CA ILE A 23 -5.81 -21.42 1.70
C ILE A 23 -5.44 -19.97 1.98
N SER A 24 -4.14 -19.68 2.13
CA SER A 24 -3.64 -18.35 1.93
C SER A 24 -3.92 -18.01 0.46
N GLU A 25 -5.07 -17.41 0.18
CA GLU A 25 -5.23 -16.68 -1.07
C GLU A 25 -4.04 -15.74 -1.15
N LEU A 26 -3.31 -15.79 -2.27
CA LEU A 26 -2.28 -14.81 -2.57
C LEU A 26 -2.94 -13.43 -2.40
N ARG A 27 -2.50 -12.68 -1.38
CA ARG A 27 -3.05 -11.36 -1.08
C ARG A 27 -2.95 -10.53 -2.34
N ALA A 28 -4.06 -10.00 -2.81
CA ALA A 28 -4.07 -9.09 -3.93
C ALA A 28 -3.24 -7.87 -3.53
N ALA A 29 -2.10 -7.68 -4.19
CA ALA A 29 -1.28 -6.50 -3.98
C ALA A 29 -2.14 -5.25 -4.23
N SER A 30 -2.02 -4.23 -3.38
CA SER A 30 -2.68 -2.93 -3.57
C SER A 30 -2.57 -2.50 -5.04
N ASN A 31 -3.68 -2.12 -5.64
CA ASN A 31 -3.69 -1.60 -7.01
C ASN A 31 -3.31 -0.11 -7.10
N THR A 32 -2.84 0.47 -6.01
CA THR A 32 -2.40 1.89 -5.96
C THR A 32 -0.93 2.04 -6.33
N TYR A 33 -0.56 3.19 -6.89
CA TYR A 33 0.77 3.48 -7.38
C TYR A 33 1.35 4.74 -6.71
N PRO A 34 2.69 4.84 -6.56
CA PRO A 34 3.73 3.89 -6.97
C PRO A 34 3.82 2.67 -6.03
N LYS A 35 4.17 1.50 -6.55
CA LYS A 35 4.56 0.34 -5.76
C LYS A 35 6.05 0.36 -5.50
N LYS A 36 6.45 0.24 -4.26
CA LYS A 36 7.82 0.43 -3.78
C LYS A 36 8.42 -0.87 -3.27
N ALA A 37 9.64 -1.17 -3.71
CA ALA A 37 10.43 -2.29 -3.20
C ALA A 37 11.67 -1.80 -2.48
N ASN A 38 12.12 -2.55 -1.48
CA ASN A 38 13.42 -2.37 -0.87
C ASN A 38 14.24 -3.65 -0.98
N TYR A 39 15.42 -3.53 -1.57
CA TYR A 39 16.42 -4.57 -1.67
C TYR A 39 17.36 -4.41 -0.47
N PHE A 40 17.02 -5.04 0.68
CA PHE A 40 17.64 -4.83 1.98
C PHE A 40 18.31 -6.11 2.44
N LEU A 41 19.63 -6.24 2.21
CA LEU A 41 20.39 -7.47 2.39
C LEU A 41 21.22 -7.53 3.68
N LYS A 42 20.97 -6.66 4.65
CA LYS A 42 21.54 -6.86 5.99
C LYS A 42 21.04 -8.17 6.58
N TRP A 43 21.91 -8.87 7.29
CA TRP A 43 21.56 -10.15 7.94
C TRP A 43 20.79 -9.97 9.25
N THR A 44 20.73 -8.75 9.74
CA THR A 44 19.98 -8.37 10.95
C THR A 44 19.11 -7.15 10.67
N ILE A 45 17.99 -7.02 11.39
CA ILE A 45 17.11 -5.87 11.37
C ILE A 45 17.09 -5.28 12.78
N ALA A 46 17.54 -4.04 12.95
CA ALA A 46 17.48 -3.33 14.23
C ALA A 46 16.05 -2.85 14.55
N ASN A 47 15.74 -2.64 15.83
CA ASN A 47 14.39 -2.24 16.24
C ASN A 47 13.92 -0.90 15.60
N HIS A 48 14.83 0.05 15.38
CA HIS A 48 14.50 1.33 14.76
C HIS A 48 14.28 1.23 13.24
N GLU A 49 14.72 0.15 12.58
CA GLU A 49 14.51 -0.09 11.16
C GLU A 49 13.13 -0.69 10.87
N VAL A 50 12.48 -1.30 11.87
CA VAL A 50 11.19 -1.97 11.72
C VAL A 50 10.09 -1.05 11.17
N PRO A 51 9.81 0.14 11.74
CA PRO A 51 8.79 1.04 11.20
C PRO A 51 9.15 1.57 9.82
N GLU A 52 10.44 1.76 9.53
CA GLU A 52 10.89 2.21 8.21
C GLU A 52 10.69 1.13 7.14
N LEU A 53 11.04 -0.12 7.44
CA LEU A 53 10.83 -1.25 6.53
C LEU A 53 9.34 -1.55 6.31
N ALA A 54 8.49 -1.29 7.28
CA ALA A 54 7.05 -1.50 7.14
C ALA A 54 6.35 -0.53 6.17
N LYS A 55 7.00 0.55 5.74
CA LYS A 55 6.46 1.50 4.75
C LYS A 55 6.46 0.97 3.30
N TRP A 56 7.25 -0.06 3.03
CA TRP A 56 7.42 -0.61 1.69
C TRP A 56 6.30 -1.58 1.31
N ASP A 57 6.08 -1.76 0.02
CA ASP A 57 5.09 -2.70 -0.51
C ASP A 57 5.72 -4.09 -0.72
N LEU A 58 7.04 -4.14 -0.98
CA LEU A 58 7.82 -5.36 -1.15
C LEU A 58 9.19 -5.22 -0.50
N LEU A 59 9.59 -6.24 0.25
CA LEU A 59 10.95 -6.37 0.79
C LEU A 59 11.62 -7.62 0.23
N ILE A 60 12.87 -7.47 -0.22
CA ILE A 60 13.77 -8.58 -0.49
C ILE A 60 14.82 -8.55 0.62
N LEU A 61 14.74 -9.52 1.53
CA LEU A 61 15.57 -9.60 2.73
C LEU A 61 16.48 -10.82 2.68
N ASP A 62 17.67 -10.69 3.22
CA ASP A 62 18.56 -11.84 3.34
C ASP A 62 17.93 -12.96 4.18
N MET A 63 18.11 -14.23 3.79
CA MET A 63 17.53 -15.39 4.46
C MET A 63 17.94 -15.51 5.94
N GLU A 64 19.14 -14.99 6.32
CA GLU A 64 19.64 -15.03 7.70
C GLU A 64 18.79 -14.19 8.67
N VAL A 65 18.02 -13.23 8.17
CA VAL A 65 17.10 -12.41 8.98
C VAL A 65 16.10 -13.28 9.74
N GLN A 66 15.68 -14.43 9.20
CA GLN A 66 14.77 -15.34 9.89
C GLN A 66 15.34 -15.92 11.19
N GLU A 67 16.66 -16.09 11.28
CA GLU A 67 17.35 -16.57 12.46
C GLU A 67 17.78 -15.41 13.37
N ASN A 68 18.33 -14.36 12.79
CA ASN A 68 18.93 -13.26 13.53
C ASN A 68 17.92 -12.20 14.00
N SER A 69 16.77 -12.05 13.33
CA SER A 69 15.81 -10.96 13.59
C SER A 69 14.35 -11.39 13.42
N ARG A 70 14.02 -12.64 13.73
CA ARG A 70 12.67 -13.23 13.59
C ARG A 70 11.56 -12.38 14.22
N VAL A 71 11.81 -11.78 15.39
CA VAL A 71 10.84 -10.95 16.10
C VAL A 71 10.55 -9.68 15.30
N ASN A 72 11.59 -9.04 14.77
CA ASN A 72 11.47 -7.81 13.99
C ASN A 72 10.80 -8.06 12.64
N LEU A 73 11.09 -9.19 11.99
CA LEU A 73 10.42 -9.62 10.77
C LEU A 73 8.90 -9.78 10.98
N LYS A 74 8.49 -10.39 12.10
CA LYS A 74 7.07 -10.49 12.47
C LYS A 74 6.44 -9.14 12.77
N LYS A 75 7.15 -8.21 13.44
CA LYS A 75 6.66 -6.86 13.70
C LYS A 75 6.43 -6.05 12.43
N ILE A 76 7.32 -6.16 11.42
CA ILE A 76 7.13 -5.53 10.12
C ILE A 76 5.79 -5.96 9.52
N ARG A 77 5.50 -7.27 9.52
CA ARG A 77 4.24 -7.80 9.00
C ARG A 77 3.02 -7.39 9.85
N GLN A 78 3.18 -7.20 11.16
CA GLN A 78 2.12 -6.67 12.01
C GLN A 78 1.78 -5.20 11.69
N LEU A 79 2.82 -4.38 11.40
CA LEU A 79 2.64 -2.98 11.02
C LEU A 79 2.09 -2.82 9.60
N ASN A 80 2.49 -3.70 8.69
CA ASN A 80 2.00 -3.73 7.31
C ASN A 80 1.60 -5.16 6.94
N PRO A 81 0.33 -5.55 7.13
CA PRO A 81 -0.14 -6.90 6.84
C PRO A 81 -0.06 -7.27 5.35
N ASP A 82 -0.10 -6.28 4.46
CA ASP A 82 -0.14 -6.48 2.99
C ASP A 82 1.26 -6.50 2.35
N ILE A 83 2.31 -6.29 3.14
CA ILE A 83 3.68 -6.28 2.64
C ILE A 83 4.09 -7.66 2.09
N ILE A 84 4.71 -7.66 0.91
CA ILE A 84 5.33 -8.86 0.35
C ILE A 84 6.77 -8.96 0.88
N ILE A 85 7.14 -10.11 1.44
CA ILE A 85 8.49 -10.34 1.97
C ILE A 85 9.08 -11.58 1.34
N LEU A 86 10.19 -11.40 0.60
CA LEU A 86 10.89 -12.47 -0.10
C LEU A 86 12.24 -12.76 0.56
N ALA A 87 12.57 -14.05 0.69
CA ALA A 87 13.88 -14.47 1.16
C ALA A 87 14.89 -14.44 0.01
N TYR A 88 15.94 -13.65 0.15
CA TYR A 88 17.08 -13.63 -0.76
C TYR A 88 18.00 -14.81 -0.51
N ILE A 89 18.39 -15.48 -1.58
CA ILE A 89 19.40 -16.53 -1.58
C ILE A 89 20.15 -16.54 -2.92
N THR A 90 21.49 -16.68 -2.87
CA THR A 90 22.30 -16.91 -4.06
C THR A 90 22.04 -18.32 -4.59
N SER A 91 21.74 -18.45 -5.88
CA SER A 91 21.43 -19.76 -6.48
C SER A 91 22.65 -20.55 -6.90
N GLN A 92 23.73 -19.87 -7.25
CA GLN A 92 24.86 -20.45 -7.95
C GLN A 92 26.22 -20.17 -7.32
N GLU A 93 26.29 -19.61 -6.14
CA GLU A 93 27.57 -19.38 -5.46
C GLU A 93 27.45 -19.55 -3.94
N ALA A 94 28.57 -19.83 -3.31
CA ALA A 94 28.68 -19.92 -1.87
C ALA A 94 30.06 -19.49 -1.37
N ASN A 95 30.09 -18.91 -0.16
CA ASN A 95 31.35 -18.61 0.54
C ASN A 95 31.84 -19.88 1.24
N ALA A 96 32.87 -20.54 0.66
CA ALA A 96 33.46 -21.75 1.24
C ALA A 96 34.14 -21.53 2.60
N ASN A 97 34.48 -20.27 2.91
CA ASN A 97 35.18 -19.89 4.14
C ASN A 97 34.22 -19.21 5.17
N ILE A 98 32.92 -19.46 5.09
CA ILE A 98 31.92 -18.80 5.93
C ILE A 98 32.18 -18.94 7.43
N TYR A 99 32.80 -20.06 7.87
CA TYR A 99 33.16 -20.30 9.25
C TYR A 99 34.29 -19.39 9.77
N GLN A 100 35.16 -18.92 8.88
CA GLN A 100 36.30 -18.02 9.18
C GLN A 100 35.92 -16.55 8.91
N SER A 101 34.78 -16.26 8.33
CA SER A 101 34.35 -14.89 8.04
C SER A 101 33.98 -14.13 9.31
N GLU A 102 34.11 -12.82 9.27
CA GLU A 102 33.61 -11.92 10.34
C GLU A 102 32.12 -12.09 10.60
N TRP A 103 31.35 -12.46 9.59
CA TRP A 103 29.89 -12.72 9.65
C TRP A 103 29.54 -14.13 10.15
N SER A 104 30.52 -14.94 10.52
CA SER A 104 30.28 -16.35 10.92
C SER A 104 29.22 -16.50 12.00
N ARG A 105 29.14 -15.60 12.98
CA ARG A 105 28.16 -15.70 14.07
C ARG A 105 26.71 -15.61 13.58
N GLU A 106 26.47 -14.84 12.52
CA GLU A 106 25.16 -14.54 11.96
C GLU A 106 24.77 -15.45 10.78
N ALA A 107 25.69 -16.32 10.32
CA ALA A 107 25.58 -17.15 9.12
C ALA A 107 24.99 -18.54 9.42
N THR A 108 23.86 -18.65 10.07
CA THR A 108 23.27 -19.95 10.47
C THR A 108 22.85 -20.79 9.27
N LEU A 109 22.11 -20.22 8.32
CA LEU A 109 21.62 -20.93 7.13
C LEU A 109 22.71 -21.17 6.10
N ARG A 110 23.62 -20.22 5.93
CA ARG A 110 24.79 -20.37 5.04
C ARG A 110 25.71 -21.50 5.50
N LYS A 111 25.92 -21.66 6.80
CA LYS A 111 26.65 -22.82 7.34
C LYS A 111 25.95 -24.12 7.02
N LYS A 112 24.63 -24.20 7.24
CA LYS A 112 23.85 -25.38 6.85
C LYS A 112 23.96 -25.69 5.36
N LEU A 113 24.02 -24.67 4.47
CA LEU A 113 24.27 -24.88 3.05
C LEU A 113 25.67 -25.46 2.80
N ILE A 114 26.70 -24.82 3.32
CA ILE A 114 28.11 -25.23 3.13
C ILE A 114 28.37 -26.63 3.62
N ASP A 115 27.80 -27.04 4.77
CA ASP A 115 27.96 -28.36 5.34
C ASP A 115 27.40 -29.49 4.46
N ASN A 116 26.49 -29.16 3.55
CA ASN A 116 25.90 -30.11 2.61
C ASN A 116 26.54 -30.06 1.21
N ILE A 117 27.40 -29.08 0.91
CA ILE A 117 28.05 -28.97 -0.39
C ILE A 117 29.16 -30.00 -0.51
N ILE A 118 29.01 -30.92 -1.46
CA ILE A 118 30.07 -31.86 -1.83
C ILE A 118 31.03 -31.25 -2.84
N ASP A 119 32.27 -31.75 -2.91
CA ASP A 119 33.31 -31.22 -3.81
C ASP A 119 32.88 -31.27 -5.30
N GLY A 120 32.10 -32.27 -5.70
CA GLY A 120 31.57 -32.39 -7.05
C GLY A 120 30.45 -31.41 -7.41
N TRP A 121 30.00 -30.55 -6.50
CA TRP A 121 29.03 -29.47 -6.78
C TRP A 121 29.69 -28.13 -7.08
N TRP A 122 31.00 -27.97 -6.78
CA TRP A 122 31.68 -26.76 -7.20
C TRP A 122 31.87 -26.73 -8.71
N LEU A 123 31.59 -25.59 -9.33
CA LEU A 123 31.95 -25.38 -10.74
C LEU A 123 33.48 -25.23 -10.83
N LYS A 124 34.09 -26.05 -11.67
CA LYS A 124 35.54 -26.12 -11.81
C LYS A 124 35.94 -25.84 -13.25
N ASN A 125 37.19 -25.44 -13.41
CA ASN A 125 37.83 -25.44 -14.70
C ASN A 125 38.50 -26.83 -15.00
N ASN A 126 39.02 -27.01 -16.20
CA ASN A 126 39.66 -28.24 -16.62
C ASN A 126 40.94 -28.65 -15.82
N ASN A 127 41.45 -27.72 -14.99
CA ASN A 127 42.58 -27.98 -14.07
C ASN A 127 42.04 -28.28 -12.64
N SER A 128 40.78 -28.57 -12.49
CA SER A 128 40.11 -28.85 -11.22
C SER A 128 40.08 -27.68 -10.20
N HIS A 129 40.42 -26.47 -10.60
CA HIS A 129 40.31 -25.28 -9.76
C HIS A 129 38.84 -24.78 -9.73
N ARG A 130 38.35 -24.41 -8.54
CA ARG A 130 37.02 -23.82 -8.38
C ARG A 130 36.97 -22.47 -9.09
N THR A 131 35.89 -22.25 -9.81
CA THR A 131 35.60 -20.99 -10.49
C THR A 131 34.98 -19.99 -9.51
N SER A 132 35.43 -18.73 -9.54
CA SER A 132 34.92 -17.63 -8.73
C SER A 132 34.55 -16.48 -9.65
N PHE A 133 33.47 -15.78 -9.31
CA PHE A 133 33.09 -14.54 -9.95
C PHE A 133 33.19 -13.37 -8.95
N TRP A 134 32.62 -13.54 -7.74
CA TRP A 134 32.72 -12.55 -6.67
C TRP A 134 33.86 -12.91 -5.70
N PRO A 135 34.65 -11.91 -5.23
CA PRO A 135 35.69 -12.15 -4.22
C PRO A 135 35.11 -12.88 -2.98
N GLY A 136 35.80 -13.93 -2.58
CA GLY A 136 35.41 -14.71 -1.38
C GLY A 136 34.38 -15.80 -1.60
N THR A 137 33.79 -15.92 -2.80
CA THR A 137 32.81 -16.97 -3.14
C THR A 137 33.30 -17.85 -4.28
N TYR A 138 32.71 -19.03 -4.41
CA TYR A 138 32.93 -19.95 -5.52
C TYR A 138 31.58 -20.35 -6.13
N LEU A 139 31.58 -20.53 -7.46
CA LEU A 139 30.40 -20.93 -8.20
C LEU A 139 30.07 -22.39 -7.97
N LEU A 140 28.79 -22.69 -7.94
CA LEU A 140 28.22 -24.02 -7.84
C LEU A 140 27.71 -24.47 -9.21
N ASN A 141 27.96 -25.72 -9.56
CA ASN A 141 27.58 -26.29 -10.84
C ASN A 141 26.09 -26.65 -10.84
N LEU A 142 25.27 -25.79 -11.45
CA LEU A 142 23.84 -26.01 -11.62
C LEU A 142 23.48 -27.04 -12.69
N SER A 143 24.44 -27.41 -13.56
CA SER A 143 24.15 -28.32 -14.65
C SER A 143 23.79 -29.74 -14.20
N ASN A 144 23.14 -30.50 -15.08
CA ASN A 144 22.91 -31.93 -14.87
C ASN A 144 24.20 -32.79 -15.03
N GLY A 145 25.32 -32.16 -15.40
CA GLY A 145 26.65 -32.81 -15.42
C GLY A 145 27.35 -32.84 -14.06
N ALA A 146 26.86 -32.07 -13.06
CA ALA A 146 27.40 -32.09 -11.71
C ALA A 146 27.27 -33.49 -11.07
N LYS A 147 28.22 -33.84 -10.16
CA LYS A 147 28.16 -35.09 -9.41
C LYS A 147 26.93 -35.14 -8.48
N THR A 148 26.49 -36.35 -8.16
CA THR A 148 25.42 -36.56 -7.17
C THR A 148 26.02 -36.79 -5.78
N ASN A 149 25.29 -36.37 -4.74
CA ASN A 149 25.57 -36.76 -3.35
C ASN A 149 25.09 -38.19 -3.06
N SER A 150 25.25 -38.67 -1.83
CA SER A 150 24.82 -39.99 -1.39
C SER A 150 23.32 -40.25 -1.52
N ALA A 151 22.50 -39.20 -1.57
CA ALA A 151 21.06 -39.26 -1.81
C ALA A 151 20.68 -39.19 -3.31
N GLY A 152 21.65 -39.20 -4.21
CA GLY A 152 21.42 -39.12 -5.65
C GLY A 152 21.08 -37.72 -6.16
N GLN A 153 21.25 -36.67 -5.33
CA GLN A 153 20.90 -35.30 -5.68
C GLN A 153 22.10 -34.53 -6.23
N ARG A 154 21.86 -33.64 -7.16
CA ARG A 154 22.77 -32.57 -7.59
C ARG A 154 22.42 -31.26 -6.87
N TRP A 155 23.23 -30.23 -7.04
CA TRP A 155 22.95 -28.92 -6.45
C TRP A 155 21.59 -28.37 -6.88
N ASN A 156 21.22 -28.50 -8.15
CA ASN A 156 19.92 -28.09 -8.70
C ASN A 156 18.71 -28.92 -8.20
N ASP A 157 18.95 -30.05 -7.53
CA ASP A 157 17.95 -30.83 -6.80
C ASP A 157 17.91 -30.43 -5.33
N PHE A 158 19.08 -30.23 -4.72
CA PHE A 158 19.23 -29.99 -3.29
C PHE A 158 18.74 -28.59 -2.86
N LEU A 159 19.13 -27.53 -3.60
CA LEU A 159 18.79 -26.16 -3.23
C LEU A 159 17.27 -25.92 -3.11
N PRO A 160 16.42 -26.37 -4.04
CA PRO A 160 14.95 -26.26 -3.88
C PRO A 160 14.40 -26.97 -2.64
N GLU A 161 14.98 -28.12 -2.28
CA GLU A 161 14.57 -28.86 -1.08
C GLU A 161 15.01 -28.14 0.20
N PHE A 162 16.23 -27.58 0.21
CA PHE A 162 16.70 -26.73 1.28
C PHE A 162 15.77 -25.53 1.48
N VAL A 163 15.43 -24.81 0.41
CA VAL A 163 14.51 -23.66 0.44
C VAL A 163 13.17 -24.07 1.03
N LYS A 164 12.59 -25.18 0.58
CA LYS A 164 11.32 -25.69 1.13
C LYS A 164 11.43 -25.96 2.62
N ARG A 165 12.46 -26.70 3.03
CA ARG A 165 12.63 -27.22 4.40
C ARG A 165 13.06 -26.14 5.38
N GLU A 166 14.06 -25.31 5.04
CA GLU A 166 14.70 -24.41 5.98
C GLU A 166 14.13 -22.98 5.94
N ILE A 167 13.57 -22.55 4.80
CA ILE A 167 13.11 -21.17 4.60
C ILE A 167 11.59 -21.11 4.62
N ILE A 168 10.93 -21.71 3.64
CA ILE A 168 9.49 -21.56 3.45
C ILE A 168 8.67 -22.21 4.58
N SER A 169 9.12 -23.32 5.13
CA SER A 169 8.44 -24.02 6.25
C SER A 169 8.32 -23.17 7.52
N THR A 170 9.08 -22.09 7.64
CA THR A 170 9.01 -21.16 8.79
C THR A 170 7.73 -20.33 8.81
N GLY A 171 7.03 -20.21 7.66
CA GLY A 171 5.83 -19.36 7.49
C GLY A 171 6.08 -17.86 7.59
N LEU A 172 7.34 -17.42 7.47
CA LEU A 172 7.73 -16.00 7.56
C LEU A 172 7.72 -15.28 6.20
N TRP A 173 7.82 -16.04 5.10
CA TRP A 173 8.11 -15.56 3.77
C TRP A 173 6.94 -15.80 2.81
N ASP A 174 6.69 -14.84 1.92
CA ASP A 174 5.71 -14.97 0.84
C ASP A 174 6.32 -15.61 -0.42
N GLY A 175 7.63 -15.84 -0.40
CA GLY A 175 8.35 -16.46 -1.50
C GLY A 175 9.85 -16.34 -1.39
N ILE A 176 10.52 -16.59 -2.51
CA ILE A 176 11.98 -16.60 -2.62
C ILE A 176 12.45 -15.67 -3.73
N PHE A 177 13.58 -15.02 -3.51
CA PHE A 177 14.33 -14.29 -4.51
C PHE A 177 15.67 -15.02 -4.76
N TYR A 178 15.78 -15.65 -5.92
CA TYR A 178 17.02 -16.27 -6.37
C TYR A 178 17.92 -15.25 -7.06
N ASP A 179 19.06 -14.97 -6.45
CA ASP A 179 20.06 -14.17 -7.12
C ASP A 179 20.84 -14.99 -8.14
N ASN A 180 21.33 -14.30 -9.19
CA ASN A 180 22.21 -14.85 -10.22
C ASN A 180 21.61 -16.04 -11.01
N ILE A 181 20.37 -15.99 -11.46
CA ILE A 181 19.76 -17.02 -12.33
C ILE A 181 20.15 -16.82 -13.80
N TRP A 182 21.43 -16.76 -14.10
CA TRP A 182 21.93 -16.52 -15.46
C TRP A 182 21.54 -17.63 -16.42
N GLY A 183 21.25 -17.28 -17.69
CA GLY A 183 20.95 -18.23 -18.76
C GLY A 183 22.18 -18.80 -19.45
N ASP A 184 23.35 -18.22 -19.20
CA ASP A 184 24.67 -18.64 -19.72
C ASP A 184 25.73 -18.46 -18.63
N ILE A 185 26.90 -19.09 -18.80
CA ILE A 185 27.97 -19.07 -17.80
C ILE A 185 29.36 -18.88 -18.39
N THR A 186 29.53 -19.07 -19.70
CA THR A 186 30.85 -19.03 -20.34
C THR A 186 31.51 -17.65 -20.30
N TRP A 187 30.75 -16.61 -20.06
CA TRP A 187 31.26 -15.25 -19.86
C TRP A 187 31.96 -15.08 -18.51
N ALA A 188 31.58 -15.87 -17.48
CA ALA A 188 32.14 -15.75 -16.13
C ALA A 188 33.53 -16.38 -16.00
N SER A 189 33.84 -17.39 -16.79
CA SER A 189 35.15 -18.04 -16.76
C SER A 189 35.46 -18.78 -18.07
N ALA A 190 36.71 -18.76 -18.45
CA ALA A 190 37.24 -19.62 -19.51
C ALA A 190 37.45 -21.05 -18.99
N ASN A 191 37.46 -22.04 -19.90
CA ASN A 191 37.82 -23.43 -19.61
C ASN A 191 36.94 -24.14 -18.56
N ILE A 192 35.67 -23.82 -18.50
CA ILE A 192 34.73 -24.49 -17.61
C ILE A 192 34.58 -25.98 -17.95
N ASP A 193 34.80 -26.82 -16.93
CA ASP A 193 34.51 -28.26 -16.98
C ASP A 193 33.11 -28.52 -16.40
N ILE A 194 32.07 -28.33 -17.24
CA ILE A 194 30.66 -28.37 -16.82
C ILE A 194 30.24 -29.77 -16.36
N ASN A 195 30.91 -30.83 -16.82
CA ASN A 195 30.57 -32.22 -16.51
C ASN A 195 31.44 -32.83 -15.40
N ASN A 196 32.44 -32.10 -14.87
CA ASN A 196 33.48 -32.63 -13.94
C ASN A 196 34.27 -33.84 -14.51
N GLU A 197 34.69 -33.74 -15.79
CA GLU A 197 35.40 -34.80 -16.53
C GLU A 197 36.85 -34.42 -16.81
N GLY A 198 37.32 -33.25 -16.41
CA GLY A 198 38.65 -32.69 -16.72
C GLY A 198 38.71 -32.15 -18.16
N GLN A 199 37.58 -31.92 -18.82
CA GLN A 199 37.51 -31.50 -20.22
C GLN A 199 36.64 -30.24 -20.40
N VAL A 200 37.09 -29.36 -21.31
CA VAL A 200 36.32 -28.20 -21.75
C VAL A 200 35.47 -28.59 -22.95
N ARG A 201 34.17 -28.36 -22.86
CA ARG A 201 33.23 -28.52 -23.98
C ARG A 201 33.08 -27.19 -24.74
N PRO A 202 32.52 -27.20 -25.97
CA PRO A 202 32.19 -25.95 -26.67
C PRO A 202 31.30 -25.04 -25.86
N ALA A 203 31.45 -23.71 -25.98
CA ALA A 203 30.69 -22.72 -25.21
C ALA A 203 29.17 -22.92 -25.26
N ASN A 204 28.64 -23.16 -26.46
CA ASN A 204 27.19 -23.40 -26.64
C ASN A 204 26.68 -24.68 -25.92
N TYR A 205 27.52 -25.69 -25.74
CA TYR A 205 27.21 -26.88 -24.95
C TYR A 205 27.19 -26.52 -23.46
N ILE A 206 28.21 -25.79 -23.00
CA ILE A 206 28.33 -25.36 -21.60
C ILE A 206 27.15 -24.49 -21.20
N ASP A 207 26.83 -23.46 -21.98
CA ASP A 207 25.72 -22.55 -21.71
C ASP A 207 24.35 -23.25 -21.75
N ARG A 208 24.15 -24.18 -22.68
CA ARG A 208 22.95 -25.01 -22.71
C ARG A 208 22.82 -25.92 -21.49
N ALA A 209 23.89 -26.63 -21.11
CA ALA A 209 23.90 -27.49 -19.93
C ALA A 209 23.63 -26.68 -18.66
N TRP A 210 24.16 -25.47 -18.59
CA TRP A 210 23.93 -24.53 -17.50
C TRP A 210 22.46 -24.09 -17.47
N SER A 211 21.92 -23.55 -18.55
CA SER A 211 20.53 -23.07 -18.62
C SER A 211 19.51 -24.17 -18.34
N ASP A 212 19.75 -25.39 -18.83
CA ASP A 212 18.91 -26.56 -18.54
C ASP A 212 18.92 -26.92 -17.05
N GLY A 213 20.07 -26.75 -16.39
CA GLY A 213 20.22 -26.98 -14.95
C GLY A 213 19.51 -25.93 -14.11
N VAL A 214 19.64 -24.63 -14.45
CA VAL A 214 18.88 -23.55 -13.82
C VAL A 214 17.38 -23.77 -14.00
N LYS A 215 16.95 -24.11 -15.21
CA LYS A 215 15.55 -24.41 -15.49
C LYS A 215 15.02 -25.54 -14.62
N LYS A 216 15.79 -26.64 -14.49
CA LYS A 216 15.44 -27.76 -13.61
C LYS A 216 15.29 -27.32 -12.15
N MET A 217 16.22 -26.52 -11.65
CA MET A 217 16.15 -25.95 -10.29
C MET A 217 14.86 -25.16 -10.09
N LEU A 218 14.54 -24.25 -11.00
CA LEU A 218 13.31 -23.45 -10.95
C LEU A 218 12.04 -24.30 -11.04
N GLN A 219 12.01 -25.32 -11.93
CA GLN A 219 10.91 -26.28 -12.03
C GLN A 219 10.69 -27.01 -10.71
N LYS A 220 11.76 -27.53 -10.12
CA LYS A 220 11.69 -28.24 -8.84
C LYS A 220 11.25 -27.30 -7.71
N THR A 221 11.75 -26.05 -7.68
CA THR A 221 11.30 -25.04 -6.74
C THR A 221 9.80 -24.81 -6.86
N ARG A 222 9.30 -24.58 -8.07
CA ARG A 222 7.86 -24.37 -8.32
C ARG A 222 7.03 -25.59 -7.92
N GLN A 223 7.50 -26.79 -8.22
CA GLN A 223 6.84 -28.03 -7.83
C GLN A 223 6.73 -28.19 -6.31
N LEU A 224 7.78 -27.86 -5.58
CA LEU A 224 7.84 -28.00 -4.12
C LEU A 224 7.06 -26.91 -3.38
N LEU A 225 7.06 -25.68 -3.89
CA LEU A 225 6.43 -24.53 -3.24
C LEU A 225 4.96 -24.37 -3.66
N GLY A 226 4.58 -24.78 -4.85
CA GLY A 226 3.25 -24.54 -5.42
C GLY A 226 3.08 -23.12 -5.95
N SER A 227 1.86 -22.77 -6.37
CA SER A 227 1.53 -21.46 -6.92
C SER A 227 1.33 -20.36 -5.87
N GLN A 228 1.14 -20.74 -4.62
CA GLN A 228 0.90 -19.83 -3.49
C GLN A 228 2.16 -19.06 -3.03
N TYR A 229 3.35 -19.45 -3.48
CA TYR A 229 4.60 -18.74 -3.15
C TYR A 229 5.19 -18.07 -4.38
N LEU A 230 5.70 -16.87 -4.18
CA LEU A 230 6.38 -16.13 -5.23
C LEU A 230 7.78 -16.67 -5.46
N ILE A 231 8.20 -16.71 -6.72
CA ILE A 231 9.57 -17.02 -7.12
C ILE A 231 10.03 -15.88 -8.04
N LEU A 232 10.94 -15.08 -7.55
CA LEU A 232 11.60 -14.02 -8.32
C LEU A 232 13.05 -14.42 -8.58
N GLY A 233 13.63 -13.82 -9.60
CA GLY A 233 15.03 -14.02 -9.90
C GLY A 233 15.75 -12.75 -10.31
N ASN A 234 17.05 -12.69 -10.05
CA ASN A 234 17.96 -11.66 -10.55
C ASN A 234 18.86 -12.24 -11.63
N GLY A 235 19.07 -11.47 -12.69
CA GLY A 235 19.89 -11.82 -13.82
C GLY A 235 19.25 -11.37 -15.14
N LYS A 236 20.01 -11.48 -16.23
CA LYS A 236 19.49 -11.16 -17.56
C LYS A 236 18.21 -11.98 -17.86
N VAL A 237 17.20 -11.31 -18.36
CA VAL A 237 15.93 -11.97 -18.70
C VAL A 237 16.16 -13.09 -19.71
N PHE A 238 15.84 -14.32 -19.32
CA PHE A 238 15.98 -15.51 -20.14
C PHE A 238 14.61 -16.14 -20.40
N SER A 239 14.18 -16.19 -21.65
CA SER A 239 12.82 -16.62 -22.05
C SER A 239 12.47 -18.05 -21.60
N GLY A 240 13.48 -18.90 -21.38
CA GLY A 240 13.29 -20.27 -20.91
C GLY A 240 12.80 -20.42 -19.47
N TYR A 241 12.84 -19.33 -18.65
CA TYR A 241 12.50 -19.36 -17.23
C TYR A 241 11.19 -18.66 -16.89
N GLN A 242 10.64 -17.84 -17.78
CA GLN A 242 9.54 -16.91 -17.48
C GLN A 242 8.32 -17.59 -16.90
N ASN A 243 7.89 -18.72 -17.46
CA ASN A 243 6.73 -19.47 -16.96
C ASN A 243 6.96 -20.19 -15.62
N LEU A 244 8.16 -20.08 -15.04
CA LEU A 244 8.51 -20.64 -13.72
C LEU A 244 8.61 -19.56 -12.64
N LEU A 245 8.79 -18.31 -13.07
CA LEU A 245 8.96 -17.13 -12.21
C LEU A 245 7.67 -16.32 -12.10
N ASN A 246 7.49 -15.59 -11.02
CA ASN A 246 6.50 -14.54 -10.88
C ASN A 246 7.03 -13.18 -11.36
N GLY A 247 8.34 -13.04 -11.47
CA GLY A 247 8.99 -11.84 -11.95
C GLY A 247 10.51 -11.92 -11.88
N VAL A 248 11.13 -10.84 -12.34
CA VAL A 248 12.58 -10.67 -12.33
C VAL A 248 12.94 -9.29 -11.78
N MET A 249 14.18 -9.13 -11.34
CA MET A 249 14.76 -7.83 -11.04
C MET A 249 15.57 -7.34 -12.24
N PHE A 250 15.32 -6.10 -12.66
CA PHE A 250 16.19 -5.33 -13.56
C PHE A 250 17.13 -4.51 -12.69
N GLU A 251 18.25 -5.11 -12.32
CA GLU A 251 19.22 -4.48 -11.42
C GLU A 251 20.10 -3.46 -12.15
N GLY A 252 20.36 -2.32 -11.49
CA GLY A 252 21.21 -1.26 -12.03
C GLY A 252 20.58 -0.52 -13.21
N PHE A 253 19.25 -0.38 -13.25
CA PHE A 253 18.53 0.24 -14.36
C PHE A 253 18.99 1.69 -14.65
N PRO A 254 19.25 2.04 -15.93
CA PRO A 254 19.26 1.21 -17.14
C PRO A 254 20.58 0.44 -17.31
N ALA A 255 20.53 -0.88 -17.08
CA ALA A 255 21.71 -1.73 -17.04
C ALA A 255 22.29 -2.03 -18.43
N GLN A 256 23.62 -1.96 -18.58
CA GLN A 256 24.31 -2.23 -19.85
C GLN A 256 24.17 -3.70 -20.30
N TRP A 257 24.06 -4.63 -19.36
CA TRP A 257 23.91 -6.06 -19.63
C TRP A 257 22.49 -6.44 -20.12
N GLU A 258 21.48 -5.56 -19.90
CA GLU A 258 20.16 -5.74 -20.45
C GLU A 258 19.93 -4.79 -21.62
N SER A 259 19.68 -5.32 -22.81
CA SER A 259 19.42 -4.54 -24.05
C SER A 259 20.46 -3.44 -24.33
N SER A 260 21.73 -3.67 -23.94
CA SER A 260 22.83 -2.70 -24.06
C SER A 260 22.56 -1.34 -23.41
N GLY A 261 21.80 -1.31 -22.31
CA GLY A 261 21.43 -0.10 -21.61
C GLY A 261 20.40 0.77 -22.36
N ASN A 262 19.84 0.29 -23.45
CA ASN A 262 18.83 1.05 -24.21
C ASN A 262 17.48 1.01 -23.48
N TRP A 263 17.00 2.18 -23.08
CA TRP A 263 15.73 2.30 -22.33
C TRP A 263 14.57 1.61 -23.03
N GLY A 264 14.37 1.87 -24.32
CA GLY A 264 13.28 1.28 -25.09
C GLY A 264 13.35 -0.25 -25.15
N GLY A 265 14.55 -0.81 -25.30
CA GLY A 265 14.76 -2.26 -25.27
C GLY A 265 14.47 -2.87 -23.90
N ILE A 266 14.93 -2.23 -22.82
CA ILE A 266 14.69 -2.68 -21.45
C ILE A 266 13.19 -2.65 -21.13
N ILE A 267 12.51 -1.51 -21.40
CA ILE A 267 11.08 -1.38 -21.10
C ILE A 267 10.23 -2.27 -22.00
N SER A 268 10.63 -2.52 -23.24
CA SER A 268 9.97 -3.51 -24.09
C SER A 268 10.08 -4.94 -23.52
N THR A 269 11.24 -5.30 -22.96
CA THR A 269 11.43 -6.58 -22.27
C THR A 269 10.57 -6.63 -21.02
N TYR A 270 10.61 -5.57 -20.20
CA TYR A 270 9.80 -5.42 -18.99
C TYR A 270 8.30 -5.54 -19.29
N SER A 271 7.80 -4.85 -20.33
CA SER A 271 6.40 -4.97 -20.75
C SER A 271 6.02 -6.38 -21.18
N ARG A 272 6.89 -7.05 -21.96
CA ARG A 272 6.61 -8.38 -22.51
C ARG A 272 6.56 -9.48 -21.46
N ILE A 273 7.40 -9.43 -20.42
CA ILE A 273 7.47 -10.52 -19.43
C ILE A 273 6.19 -10.63 -18.58
N LYS A 274 5.36 -9.58 -18.51
CA LYS A 274 4.08 -9.65 -17.80
C LYS A 274 3.15 -10.75 -18.31
N ASP A 275 3.21 -11.05 -19.61
CA ASP A 275 2.34 -12.03 -20.26
C ASP A 275 2.92 -13.45 -20.18
N SER A 276 4.21 -13.59 -19.86
CA SER A 276 4.92 -14.87 -19.82
C SER A 276 5.24 -15.38 -18.41
N ASN A 277 5.17 -14.52 -17.40
CA ASN A 277 5.40 -14.88 -16.00
C ASN A 277 4.13 -15.48 -15.35
N ASN A 278 4.32 -16.22 -14.25
CA ASN A 278 3.22 -16.64 -13.39
C ASN A 278 2.56 -15.45 -12.68
N HIS A 279 1.28 -15.58 -12.38
CA HIS A 279 0.55 -14.60 -11.59
C HIS A 279 0.58 -14.91 -10.09
N PRO A 280 0.56 -13.88 -9.21
CA PRO A 280 0.67 -12.46 -9.55
C PRO A 280 2.05 -12.13 -10.12
N ASN A 281 2.08 -11.21 -11.08
CA ASN A 281 3.34 -10.75 -11.66
C ASN A 281 3.96 -9.68 -10.75
N VAL A 282 5.21 -9.90 -10.34
CA VAL A 282 5.96 -9.05 -9.42
C VAL A 282 7.35 -8.82 -10.01
N THR A 283 7.54 -7.73 -10.73
CA THR A 283 8.82 -7.37 -11.33
C THR A 283 9.41 -6.18 -10.61
N VAL A 284 10.70 -6.19 -10.34
CA VAL A 284 11.41 -5.10 -9.66
C VAL A 284 12.31 -4.36 -10.65
N ILE A 285 12.14 -3.05 -10.77
CA ILE A 285 13.10 -2.15 -11.40
C ILE A 285 13.95 -1.57 -10.27
N ASN A 286 15.20 -1.99 -10.21
CA ASN A 286 16.18 -1.50 -9.24
C ASN A 286 17.11 -0.52 -9.94
N SER A 287 17.00 0.76 -9.66
CA SER A 287 17.94 1.78 -10.12
C SER A 287 19.06 1.95 -9.11
N TYR A 288 20.25 2.24 -9.60
CA TYR A 288 21.44 2.43 -8.79
C TYR A 288 22.11 3.77 -9.05
N ASN A 289 22.54 4.43 -7.99
CA ASN A 289 23.44 5.57 -8.04
C ASN A 289 24.21 5.69 -6.72
N SER A 290 25.51 5.97 -6.76
CA SER A 290 26.32 6.14 -5.53
C SER A 290 25.90 7.34 -4.67
N ASN A 291 25.12 8.26 -5.22
CA ASN A 291 24.64 9.45 -4.52
C ASN A 291 23.11 9.37 -4.34
N ARG A 292 22.66 9.21 -3.09
CA ARG A 292 21.23 9.20 -2.73
C ARG A 292 20.48 10.48 -3.11
N HIS A 293 21.15 11.59 -3.30
CA HIS A 293 20.59 12.86 -3.72
C HIS A 293 20.56 13.03 -5.26
N ASN A 294 20.89 11.98 -6.03
CA ASN A 294 20.65 11.99 -7.46
C ASN A 294 19.16 11.73 -7.75
N TYR A 295 18.34 12.73 -7.42
CA TYR A 295 16.89 12.68 -7.58
C TYR A 295 16.46 12.47 -9.04
N GLN A 296 17.26 12.93 -10.01
CA GLN A 296 17.00 12.70 -11.43
C GLN A 296 17.08 11.22 -11.79
N ALA A 297 18.13 10.53 -11.35
CA ALA A 297 18.27 9.08 -11.59
C ALA A 297 17.15 8.30 -10.87
N MET A 298 16.80 8.69 -9.65
CA MET A 298 15.68 8.09 -8.91
C MET A 298 14.36 8.28 -9.66
N ARG A 299 14.02 9.50 -10.06
CA ARG A 299 12.77 9.79 -10.80
C ARG A 299 12.73 9.07 -12.14
N TYR A 300 13.87 8.98 -12.84
CA TYR A 300 13.95 8.27 -14.12
C TYR A 300 13.59 6.79 -13.96
N GLY A 301 14.13 6.12 -12.96
CA GLY A 301 13.81 4.73 -12.66
C GLY A 301 12.36 4.54 -12.19
N LEU A 302 11.91 5.36 -11.25
CA LEU A 302 10.54 5.31 -10.73
C LEU A 302 9.50 5.52 -11.83
N ALA A 303 9.65 6.59 -12.61
CA ALA A 303 8.73 6.90 -13.70
C ALA A 303 8.76 5.82 -14.80
N SER A 304 9.93 5.24 -15.09
CA SER A 304 10.05 4.11 -16.02
C SER A 304 9.33 2.86 -15.52
N THR A 305 9.40 2.57 -14.22
CA THR A 305 8.66 1.46 -13.59
C THR A 305 7.15 1.65 -13.75
N LEU A 306 6.68 2.89 -13.62
CA LEU A 306 5.27 3.24 -13.70
C LEU A 306 4.70 3.19 -15.13
N MET A 307 5.51 2.94 -16.16
CA MET A 307 5.01 2.72 -17.53
C MET A 307 4.23 1.41 -17.66
N GLU A 308 4.40 0.46 -16.74
CA GLU A 308 3.63 -0.80 -16.65
C GLU A 308 3.01 -0.98 -15.25
N SER A 309 2.07 -1.93 -15.13
CA SER A 309 1.28 -2.08 -13.89
C SER A 309 1.86 -3.09 -12.88
N HIS A 310 2.81 -3.91 -13.29
CA HIS A 310 3.32 -5.03 -12.49
C HIS A 310 4.66 -4.75 -11.80
N GLY A 311 5.18 -3.52 -11.94
CA GLY A 311 6.49 -3.14 -11.43
C GLY A 311 6.46 -2.60 -10.01
N TYR A 312 7.50 -2.95 -9.29
CA TYR A 312 7.90 -2.38 -8.01
C TYR A 312 9.22 -1.65 -8.18
N PHE A 313 9.31 -0.44 -7.67
CA PHE A 313 10.52 0.38 -7.81
C PHE A 313 11.40 0.30 -6.58
N SER A 314 12.70 0.11 -6.80
CA SER A 314 13.74 0.19 -5.78
C SER A 314 14.85 1.15 -6.25
N PHE A 315 15.35 2.00 -5.35
CA PHE A 315 16.50 2.83 -5.61
C PHE A 315 17.62 2.51 -4.64
N ASP A 316 18.73 2.02 -5.18
CA ASP A 316 19.91 1.63 -4.43
C ASP A 316 21.02 2.68 -4.56
N PHE A 317 21.58 3.12 -3.44
CA PHE A 317 22.66 4.10 -3.41
C PHE A 317 23.87 3.64 -2.58
N SER A 318 23.89 2.38 -2.19
CA SER A 318 24.98 1.78 -1.43
C SER A 318 25.74 0.75 -2.28
N ASN A 319 27.02 0.93 -2.42
CA ASN A 319 27.90 0.02 -3.20
C ASN A 319 28.11 -1.36 -2.56
N GLU A 320 27.79 -1.57 -1.27
CA GLU A 320 28.34 -2.73 -0.58
C GLU A 320 27.36 -3.50 0.32
N SER A 321 26.23 -2.93 0.73
CA SER A 321 25.40 -3.60 1.76
C SER A 321 23.91 -3.66 1.49
N HIS A 322 23.40 -3.01 0.44
CA HIS A 322 21.95 -2.95 0.15
C HIS A 322 21.12 -2.79 1.44
N GLY A 323 21.51 -1.83 2.31
CA GLY A 323 20.89 -1.66 3.63
C GLY A 323 20.30 -0.28 3.87
N GLN A 324 19.85 0.39 2.80
CA GLN A 324 19.33 1.75 2.83
C GLN A 324 17.83 1.80 3.16
N LEU A 325 17.46 2.87 3.88
CA LEU A 325 16.07 3.14 4.28
C LEU A 325 15.61 4.54 3.86
N TRP A 326 16.32 5.16 2.90
CA TRP A 326 16.00 6.52 2.48
C TRP A 326 14.67 6.59 1.76
N TRP A 327 13.82 7.55 2.16
CA TRP A 327 12.49 7.76 1.61
C TRP A 327 12.47 9.01 0.74
N TYR A 328 11.86 8.93 -0.44
CA TYR A 328 11.77 10.03 -1.41
C TYR A 328 10.39 10.66 -1.39
N ASP A 329 10.32 11.99 -1.63
CA ASP A 329 9.07 12.75 -1.67
C ASP A 329 8.05 12.14 -2.67
N GLU A 330 8.53 11.56 -3.76
CA GLU A 330 7.73 10.91 -4.80
C GLU A 330 6.98 9.65 -4.27
N TYR A 331 7.49 9.01 -3.24
CA TYR A 331 6.91 7.78 -2.68
C TYR A 331 5.62 8.03 -1.89
N ASP A 332 5.43 9.25 -1.38
CA ASP A 332 4.25 9.64 -0.59
C ASP A 332 3.05 10.02 -1.46
N ASN A 333 3.22 10.08 -2.78
CA ASN A 333 2.18 10.53 -3.68
C ASN A 333 1.41 9.35 -4.27
N ASN A 334 0.17 9.17 -3.84
CA ASN A 334 -0.73 8.16 -4.40
C ASN A 334 -1.26 8.63 -5.75
N LEU A 335 -0.93 7.90 -6.81
CA LEU A 335 -1.41 8.15 -8.17
C LEU A 335 -2.77 7.49 -8.47
N GLY A 336 -3.29 6.68 -7.52
CA GLY A 336 -4.51 5.91 -7.75
C GLY A 336 -4.33 4.79 -8.76
N GLN A 337 -5.39 4.49 -9.52
CA GLN A 337 -5.43 3.43 -10.52
C GLN A 337 -4.87 3.90 -11.87
N ALA A 338 -4.18 3.00 -12.58
CA ALA A 338 -3.77 3.26 -13.96
C ALA A 338 -4.99 3.32 -14.89
N GLN A 339 -5.14 4.43 -15.60
CA GLN A 339 -6.28 4.69 -16.49
C GLN A 339 -6.00 4.29 -17.94
N SER A 340 -4.72 4.16 -18.31
CA SER A 340 -4.33 3.83 -19.68
C SER A 340 -3.03 3.01 -19.71
N ALA A 341 -2.73 2.41 -20.88
CA ALA A 341 -1.37 2.04 -21.23
C ALA A 341 -0.53 3.31 -21.45
N ALA A 342 0.80 3.20 -21.26
CA ALA A 342 1.71 4.29 -21.57
C ALA A 342 1.74 4.58 -23.09
N TYR A 343 1.94 5.84 -23.47
CA TYR A 343 2.03 6.28 -24.86
C TYR A 343 3.09 7.37 -25.05
N ASN A 344 3.69 7.38 -26.24
CA ASN A 344 4.72 8.33 -26.59
C ASN A 344 4.11 9.65 -27.10
N LEU A 345 4.44 10.74 -26.46
CA LEU A 345 3.91 12.07 -26.79
C LEU A 345 4.51 12.65 -28.09
N LEU A 346 5.68 12.15 -28.53
CA LEU A 346 6.36 12.66 -29.74
C LEU A 346 5.75 12.09 -31.03
N ASP A 347 5.23 10.85 -31.02
CA ASP A 347 4.68 10.21 -32.21
C ASP A 347 3.37 9.46 -31.98
N ARG A 348 2.81 9.53 -30.76
CA ARG A 348 1.56 8.89 -30.34
C ARG A 348 1.58 7.36 -30.41
N SER A 349 2.76 6.74 -30.51
CA SER A 349 2.86 5.28 -30.44
C SER A 349 2.62 4.76 -29.01
N ASN A 350 2.04 3.57 -28.89
CA ASN A 350 1.76 2.92 -27.60
C ASN A 350 2.17 1.45 -27.55
N SER A 351 2.68 0.87 -28.63
CA SER A 351 2.93 -0.56 -28.73
C SER A 351 4.40 -0.96 -28.67
N ASN A 352 5.32 -0.04 -29.02
CA ASN A 352 6.74 -0.33 -29.06
C ASN A 352 7.51 0.73 -28.29
N TYR A 353 8.03 0.38 -27.14
CA TYR A 353 8.87 1.29 -26.38
C TYR A 353 10.17 1.62 -27.14
N LYS A 354 10.44 2.89 -27.31
CA LYS A 354 11.65 3.47 -27.89
C LYS A 354 12.00 4.75 -27.16
N ASN A 355 13.19 5.29 -27.39
CA ASN A 355 13.53 6.59 -26.83
C ASN A 355 12.52 7.64 -27.25
N GLY A 356 11.97 8.39 -26.28
CA GLY A 356 10.89 9.34 -26.49
C GLY A 356 10.50 10.06 -25.23
N LEU A 357 9.43 10.84 -25.31
CA LEU A 357 8.74 11.42 -24.17
C LEU A 357 7.47 10.61 -23.94
N TRP A 358 7.45 9.79 -22.91
CA TRP A 358 6.34 8.89 -22.60
C TRP A 358 5.45 9.44 -21.51
N ARG A 359 4.15 9.22 -21.63
CA ARG A 359 3.13 9.56 -20.65
C ARG A 359 2.31 8.31 -20.29
N ARG A 360 1.96 8.19 -19.03
CA ARG A 360 0.93 7.28 -18.55
C ARG A 360 -0.01 8.03 -17.61
N ASP A 361 -1.31 7.79 -17.79
CA ASP A 361 -2.37 8.41 -17.01
C ASP A 361 -2.82 7.49 -15.87
N PHE A 362 -3.06 8.12 -14.72
CA PHE A 362 -3.61 7.53 -13.52
C PHE A 362 -4.81 8.36 -13.04
N SER A 363 -5.63 7.82 -12.14
CA SER A 363 -6.80 8.55 -11.63
C SER A 363 -6.42 9.87 -10.95
N GLU A 364 -5.34 9.86 -10.15
CA GLU A 364 -4.92 11.02 -9.36
C GLU A 364 -3.75 11.80 -9.98
N GLY A 365 -3.24 11.40 -11.13
CA GLY A 365 -2.09 12.06 -11.72
C GLY A 365 -1.65 11.52 -13.05
N ILE A 366 -0.49 12.00 -13.50
CA ILE A 366 0.21 11.47 -14.66
C ILE A 366 1.68 11.25 -14.34
N VAL A 367 2.29 10.37 -15.09
CA VAL A 367 3.73 10.12 -15.06
C VAL A 367 4.32 10.40 -16.44
N LEU A 368 5.41 11.14 -16.46
CA LEU A 368 6.18 11.44 -17.66
C LEU A 368 7.58 10.85 -17.55
N VAL A 369 8.10 10.32 -18.65
CA VAL A 369 9.49 9.87 -18.79
C VAL A 369 10.09 10.46 -20.06
N ASN A 370 11.17 11.21 -19.91
CA ASN A 370 12.01 11.58 -21.04
C ASN A 370 13.19 10.62 -21.15
N SER A 371 13.10 9.65 -22.02
CA SER A 371 14.19 8.71 -22.29
C SER A 371 15.13 9.14 -23.42
N THR A 372 14.99 10.38 -23.92
CA THR A 372 15.87 10.95 -24.94
C THR A 372 17.12 11.59 -24.33
N LYS A 373 18.09 11.92 -25.16
CA LYS A 373 19.31 12.66 -24.77
C LYS A 373 19.14 14.18 -24.84
N GLN A 374 17.92 14.68 -25.05
CA GLN A 374 17.61 16.11 -25.17
C GLN A 374 16.51 16.51 -24.20
N GLU A 375 16.52 17.75 -23.72
CA GLU A 375 15.41 18.31 -22.96
C GLU A 375 14.15 18.33 -23.83
N GLN A 376 13.02 17.93 -23.25
CA GLN A 376 11.72 17.93 -23.92
C GLN A 376 10.79 18.96 -23.26
N LEU A 377 10.16 19.79 -24.09
CA LEU A 377 9.07 20.68 -23.67
C LEU A 377 7.74 20.04 -24.05
N TYR A 378 6.84 19.92 -23.08
CA TYR A 378 5.48 19.47 -23.33
C TYR A 378 4.47 20.46 -22.76
N VAL A 379 3.52 20.87 -23.60
CA VAL A 379 2.42 21.78 -23.23
C VAL A 379 1.14 20.98 -23.12
N PHE A 380 0.50 21.03 -21.95
CA PHE A 380 -0.79 20.38 -21.70
C PHE A 380 -1.91 21.20 -22.34
N LYS A 381 -2.62 20.59 -23.30
CA LYS A 381 -3.79 21.23 -23.91
C LYS A 381 -5.00 21.03 -22.99
N GLN A 382 -5.50 22.11 -22.40
CA GLN A 382 -6.69 22.08 -21.53
C GLN A 382 -6.56 21.26 -20.22
N GLU A 383 -5.34 20.90 -19.82
CA GLU A 383 -5.06 20.22 -18.56
C GLU A 383 -4.11 21.09 -17.73
N GLU A 384 -4.34 21.12 -16.43
CA GLU A 384 -3.41 21.70 -15.46
C GLU A 384 -3.07 20.61 -14.43
N PHE A 385 -1.81 20.60 -14.03
CA PHE A 385 -1.31 19.65 -13.04
C PHE A 385 -0.56 20.40 -11.94
N GLN A 386 -0.53 19.81 -10.75
CA GLN A 386 0.32 20.29 -9.68
C GLN A 386 1.59 19.43 -9.61
N LYS A 387 2.74 20.07 -9.51
CA LYS A 387 3.99 19.42 -9.15
C LYS A 387 3.91 18.95 -7.70
N ILE A 388 4.58 17.85 -7.36
CA ILE A 388 4.72 17.42 -5.97
C ILE A 388 5.24 18.59 -5.12
N ASN A 389 4.68 18.80 -3.94
CA ASN A 389 5.17 19.77 -2.98
C ASN A 389 6.16 19.08 -2.03
N GLY A 390 7.38 18.85 -2.53
CA GLY A 390 8.44 18.13 -1.85
C GLY A 390 9.44 19.04 -1.15
N SER A 391 10.27 18.43 -0.33
CA SER A 391 11.33 19.11 0.43
C SER A 391 12.74 18.84 -0.11
N GLN A 392 12.93 17.74 -0.84
CA GLN A 392 14.24 17.21 -1.23
C GLN A 392 14.78 17.84 -2.53
N ASP A 393 13.99 17.87 -3.60
CA ASP A 393 14.35 18.51 -4.88
C ASP A 393 13.36 19.61 -5.23
N ARG A 394 13.46 20.75 -4.58
CA ARG A 394 12.58 21.89 -4.79
C ARG A 394 12.68 22.53 -6.17
N SER A 395 13.70 22.20 -6.95
CA SER A 395 13.78 22.66 -8.35
C SER A 395 12.76 21.97 -9.25
N VAL A 396 12.33 20.77 -8.89
CA VAL A 396 11.32 19.97 -9.58
C VAL A 396 10.03 19.88 -8.80
N ASN A 397 10.11 19.47 -7.51
CA ASN A 397 8.99 19.24 -6.60
C ASN A 397 8.68 20.47 -5.75
N ASN A 398 8.19 21.54 -6.38
CA ASN A 398 7.99 22.85 -5.75
C ASN A 398 6.52 23.20 -5.51
N GLY A 399 5.61 22.27 -5.72
CA GLY A 399 4.17 22.46 -5.51
C GLY A 399 3.48 23.36 -6.52
N THR A 400 4.18 23.89 -7.54
CA THR A 400 3.59 24.82 -8.50
C THR A 400 2.62 24.13 -9.44
N ILE A 401 1.60 24.90 -9.85
CA ILE A 401 0.65 24.50 -10.89
C ILE A 401 1.26 24.78 -12.25
N VAL A 402 1.15 23.81 -13.15
CA VAL A 402 1.76 23.89 -14.47
C VAL A 402 0.79 23.44 -15.56
N ASN A 403 0.80 24.17 -16.68
CA ASN A 403 0.17 23.78 -17.93
C ASN A 403 1.21 23.42 -19.01
N TYR A 404 2.49 23.43 -18.66
CA TYR A 404 3.59 22.90 -19.44
C TYR A 404 4.72 22.42 -18.53
N VAL A 405 5.58 21.56 -19.04
CA VAL A 405 6.78 21.11 -18.36
C VAL A 405 7.97 21.04 -19.30
N LYS A 406 9.16 21.30 -18.74
CA LYS A 406 10.45 20.99 -19.36
C LYS A 406 11.05 19.83 -18.60
N LEU A 407 11.29 18.73 -19.29
CA LEU A 407 11.83 17.52 -18.70
C LEU A 407 13.23 17.26 -19.23
N LYS A 408 14.20 17.21 -18.33
CA LYS A 408 15.62 16.97 -18.66
C LYS A 408 15.81 15.64 -19.36
N PRO A 409 16.92 15.44 -20.08
CA PRO A 409 17.29 14.12 -20.60
C PRO A 409 17.34 13.07 -19.48
N GLU A 410 16.84 11.87 -19.73
CA GLU A 410 16.87 10.76 -18.78
C GLU A 410 16.35 11.19 -17.39
N ASP A 411 15.17 11.79 -17.35
CA ASP A 411 14.46 12.21 -16.15
C ASP A 411 13.01 11.71 -16.18
N GLY A 412 12.40 11.61 -15.01
CA GLY A 412 11.00 11.33 -14.81
C GLY A 412 10.30 12.44 -14.05
N LEU A 413 8.98 12.54 -14.20
CA LEU A 413 8.18 13.52 -13.48
C LEU A 413 6.83 12.93 -13.14
N ILE A 414 6.46 13.03 -11.87
CA ILE A 414 5.12 12.77 -11.37
C ILE A 414 4.41 14.10 -11.22
N LEU A 415 3.23 14.18 -11.80
CA LEU A 415 2.35 15.33 -11.70
C LEU A 415 1.00 14.88 -11.17
N ILE A 416 0.52 15.57 -10.16
CA ILE A 416 -0.77 15.29 -9.54
C ILE A 416 -1.86 16.00 -10.36
N ARG A 417 -2.92 15.28 -10.71
CA ARG A 417 -4.10 15.93 -11.29
C ARG A 417 -4.61 16.95 -10.29
N ARG A 418 -4.77 18.17 -10.72
CA ARG A 418 -5.75 18.98 -10.05
C ARG A 418 -7.10 18.33 -10.36
N SER A 419 -7.62 17.59 -9.43
CA SER A 419 -9.06 17.62 -9.34
C SER A 419 -9.42 19.11 -9.26
N SER A 420 -10.34 19.54 -10.05
CA SER A 420 -11.10 20.75 -9.76
C SER A 420 -11.72 20.53 -8.39
N SER A 421 -11.10 21.00 -7.34
CA SER A 421 -11.07 20.55 -5.95
C SER A 421 -10.22 19.28 -5.74
N VAL A 422 -8.99 19.41 -5.19
CA VAL A 422 -8.55 18.46 -4.16
C VAL A 422 -9.79 18.27 -3.29
N GLY A 423 -10.29 17.06 -3.15
CA GLY A 423 -11.24 16.77 -2.11
C GLY A 423 -10.56 17.07 -0.79
N THR A 424 -10.47 18.35 -0.46
CA THR A 424 -10.33 18.79 0.91
C THR A 424 -11.47 18.06 1.56
N ILE A 425 -11.16 17.17 2.50
CA ILE A 425 -12.19 16.51 3.29
C ILE A 425 -13.09 17.65 3.75
N ARG A 426 -14.17 17.85 3.01
CA ARG A 426 -15.02 19.05 3.16
C ARG A 426 -15.86 18.98 4.42
N ASN A 427 -15.92 17.78 5.01
CA ASN A 427 -16.75 17.52 6.16
C ASN A 427 -15.99 16.60 7.12
N SER A 428 -15.66 16.99 8.33
CA SER A 428 -14.77 16.21 9.16
C SER A 428 -15.39 15.62 10.40
N ALA A 429 -15.68 14.33 10.37
CA ALA A 429 -15.77 13.50 11.57
C ALA A 429 -14.36 13.15 12.13
N PHE A 430 -13.29 13.39 11.35
CA PHE A 430 -11.92 13.06 11.70
C PHE A 430 -11.17 14.24 12.30
N ASN A 431 -10.20 13.93 13.17
CA ASN A 431 -9.27 14.92 13.65
C ASN A 431 -8.08 15.04 12.69
N ASN A 432 -7.49 16.24 12.63
CA ASN A 432 -6.25 16.45 11.89
C ASN A 432 -5.15 15.54 12.44
N GLY A 433 -4.65 14.61 11.60
CA GLY A 433 -3.70 13.56 11.95
C GLY A 433 -4.30 12.15 12.08
N ASP A 434 -5.62 11.97 11.97
CA ASP A 434 -6.24 10.63 11.96
C ASP A 434 -5.88 9.85 10.70
N PHE A 435 -5.63 8.54 10.85
CA PHE A 435 -5.45 7.64 9.71
C PHE A 435 -6.82 7.15 9.21
N ILE A 436 -7.09 7.33 7.92
CA ILE A 436 -8.38 7.07 7.28
C ILE A 436 -8.27 5.93 6.28
N ARG A 437 -9.20 4.98 6.33
CA ARG A 437 -9.43 3.96 5.30
C ARG A 437 -10.67 4.32 4.49
N VAL A 438 -10.67 4.01 3.19
CA VAL A 438 -11.76 4.33 2.27
C VAL A 438 -12.36 3.04 1.74
N PHE A 439 -13.69 2.95 1.79
CA PHE A 439 -14.44 1.76 1.38
C PHE A 439 -15.55 2.15 0.40
N ASP A 440 -15.83 1.24 -0.54
CA ASP A 440 -17.03 1.29 -1.35
C ASP A 440 -18.26 0.84 -0.55
N ARG A 441 -19.46 0.97 -1.14
CA ARG A 441 -20.73 0.50 -0.55
C ARG A 441 -20.73 -0.99 -0.22
N ASN A 442 -19.83 -1.78 -0.81
CA ASN A 442 -19.70 -3.22 -0.56
C ASN A 442 -18.78 -3.54 0.61
N GLY A 443 -18.12 -2.55 1.18
CA GLY A 443 -17.11 -2.71 2.22
C GLY A 443 -15.76 -3.19 1.68
N HIS A 444 -15.55 -3.09 0.36
CA HIS A 444 -14.23 -3.29 -0.21
C HIS A 444 -13.44 -2.01 -0.04
N GLN A 445 -12.21 -2.13 0.43
CA GLN A 445 -11.32 -0.98 0.52
C GLN A 445 -11.02 -0.47 -0.89
N SER A 446 -11.54 0.72 -1.23
CA SER A 446 -11.43 1.31 -2.57
C SER A 446 -10.07 1.93 -2.82
N ARG A 447 -9.38 2.39 -1.77
CA ARG A 447 -8.01 2.92 -1.85
C ARG A 447 -7.22 2.69 -0.57
N ALA A 448 -5.87 2.82 -0.65
CA ALA A 448 -4.99 2.80 0.51
C ALA A 448 -5.39 3.90 1.51
N GLY A 449 -5.24 3.60 2.80
CA GLY A 449 -5.49 4.59 3.83
C GLY A 449 -4.49 5.75 3.78
N PHE A 450 -4.90 6.91 4.27
CA PHE A 450 -4.09 8.13 4.33
C PHE A 450 -4.30 8.86 5.65
N PHE A 451 -3.38 9.78 5.99
CA PHE A 451 -3.55 10.65 7.15
C PHE A 451 -4.32 11.91 6.74
N ALA A 452 -5.36 12.25 7.50
CA ALA A 452 -6.03 13.53 7.39
C ALA A 452 -5.10 14.61 7.95
N TYR A 453 -4.49 15.40 7.06
CA TYR A 453 -3.51 16.41 7.48
C TYR A 453 -3.68 17.71 6.72
N LEU A 454 -3.83 18.81 7.47
CA LEU A 454 -3.76 20.18 6.96
C LEU A 454 -2.75 20.94 7.84
N ASP A 455 -1.57 21.20 7.30
CA ASP A 455 -0.44 21.86 8.01
C ASP A 455 -0.80 23.21 8.64
N ALA A 456 -1.84 23.88 8.13
CA ALA A 456 -2.25 25.21 8.58
C ALA A 456 -2.97 25.22 9.95
N TYR A 457 -3.40 24.06 10.47
CA TYR A 457 -4.28 24.01 11.64
C TYR A 457 -3.75 23.04 12.72
N PRO A 458 -4.11 23.27 14.02
CA PRO A 458 -3.62 22.42 15.10
C PRO A 458 -3.98 20.95 14.92
N ALA A 459 -3.09 20.04 15.31
CA ALA A 459 -3.40 18.62 15.40
C ALA A 459 -4.61 18.38 16.33
N ASN A 460 -5.40 17.35 16.03
CA ASN A 460 -6.66 17.03 16.73
C ASN A 460 -7.74 18.12 16.61
N SER A 461 -7.70 18.97 15.58
CA SER A 461 -8.82 19.85 15.23
C SER A 461 -9.74 19.17 14.22
N GLN A 462 -11.05 19.38 14.35
CA GLN A 462 -12.01 19.06 13.28
C GLN A 462 -12.08 20.22 12.29
N ILE A 463 -12.14 19.91 11.01
CA ILE A 463 -12.08 20.91 9.93
C ILE A 463 -13.21 20.64 8.94
N ILE A 464 -13.97 21.69 8.60
CA ILE A 464 -14.95 21.69 7.50
C ILE A 464 -14.57 22.77 6.53
N VAL A 465 -14.55 22.45 5.23
CA VAL A 465 -14.32 23.42 4.15
C VAL A 465 -15.55 23.49 3.28
N THR A 466 -16.16 24.65 3.22
CA THR A 466 -17.39 24.88 2.46
C THR A 466 -17.63 26.37 2.26
N ASP A 467 -18.24 26.74 1.14
CA ASP A 467 -18.81 28.07 0.94
C ASP A 467 -20.03 28.22 1.89
N ILE A 468 -19.82 28.93 3.01
CA ILE A 468 -20.84 29.06 4.07
C ILE A 468 -21.80 30.24 3.84
N ASP A 469 -21.36 31.28 3.11
CA ASP A 469 -22.16 32.49 2.86
C ASP A 469 -22.61 32.64 1.39
N ASN A 470 -22.35 31.60 0.58
CA ASN A 470 -22.76 31.50 -0.83
C ASN A 470 -22.17 32.61 -1.72
N ASP A 471 -20.94 33.04 -1.42
CA ASP A 471 -20.23 34.03 -2.22
C ASP A 471 -19.31 33.42 -3.31
N GLY A 472 -19.28 32.10 -3.41
CA GLY A 472 -18.49 31.33 -4.37
C GLY A 472 -17.05 31.05 -3.91
N GLN A 473 -16.69 31.40 -2.66
CA GLN A 473 -15.42 31.07 -2.06
C GLN A 473 -15.63 30.16 -0.83
N ASP A 474 -14.79 29.16 -0.70
CA ASP A 474 -14.87 28.26 0.47
C ASP A 474 -14.28 28.90 1.72
N GLU A 475 -14.99 28.81 2.85
CA GLU A 475 -14.47 29.03 4.18
C GLU A 475 -14.00 27.72 4.81
N THR A 476 -13.04 27.84 5.73
CA THR A 476 -12.58 26.75 6.57
C THR A 476 -13.01 26.95 8.00
N LEU A 477 -13.89 26.09 8.49
CA LEU A 477 -14.31 26.05 9.89
C LEU A 477 -13.41 25.09 10.65
N VAL A 478 -12.80 25.56 11.73
CA VAL A 478 -11.88 24.77 12.57
C VAL A 478 -12.45 24.71 13.97
N ASN A 479 -12.79 23.51 14.43
CA ASN A 479 -13.16 23.26 15.81
C ASN A 479 -11.97 22.73 16.59
N TYR A 480 -11.50 23.53 17.53
CA TYR A 480 -10.38 23.18 18.41
C TYR A 480 -10.69 23.56 19.85
N ARG A 481 -10.65 22.59 20.77
CA ARG A 481 -10.88 22.78 22.22
C ARG A 481 -12.17 23.55 22.57
N GLY A 482 -13.26 23.24 21.87
CA GLY A 482 -14.57 23.86 22.13
C GLY A 482 -14.74 25.27 21.57
N VAL A 483 -13.85 25.67 20.68
CA VAL A 483 -13.92 26.95 19.96
C VAL A 483 -14.03 26.68 18.47
N ILE A 484 -14.96 27.32 17.80
CA ILE A 484 -15.09 27.28 16.34
C ILE A 484 -14.50 28.58 15.78
N SER A 485 -13.49 28.44 14.94
CA SER A 485 -12.87 29.52 14.17
C SER A 485 -13.17 29.38 12.71
N ILE A 486 -13.56 30.46 12.04
CA ILE A 486 -13.85 30.49 10.61
C ILE A 486 -12.74 31.25 9.91
N TYR A 487 -12.17 30.65 8.87
CA TYR A 487 -11.08 31.19 8.07
C TYR A 487 -11.50 31.35 6.61
N ARG A 488 -11.01 32.40 5.97
CA ARG A 488 -11.06 32.61 4.51
C ARG A 488 -9.64 32.88 4.02
N ASN A 489 -9.17 32.14 3.02
CA ASN A 489 -7.80 32.27 2.50
C ASN A 489 -6.72 32.24 3.61
N ASN A 490 -6.84 31.29 4.56
CA ASN A 490 -5.97 31.12 5.73
C ASN A 490 -5.98 32.30 6.73
N ARG A 491 -6.85 33.29 6.56
CA ARG A 491 -7.04 34.39 7.51
C ARG A 491 -8.27 34.15 8.36
N LYS A 492 -8.13 34.12 9.69
CA LYS A 492 -9.26 34.01 10.60
C LYS A 492 -10.17 35.23 10.46
N ILE A 493 -11.42 35.01 10.11
CA ILE A 493 -12.44 36.06 9.94
C ILE A 493 -13.40 36.11 11.11
N ARG A 494 -13.65 34.98 11.78
CA ARG A 494 -14.57 34.88 12.91
C ARG A 494 -14.13 33.80 13.89
N GLU A 495 -14.64 33.92 15.14
CA GLU A 495 -14.48 32.93 16.20
C GLU A 495 -15.64 33.03 17.19
N PHE A 496 -16.15 31.88 17.64
CA PHE A 496 -17.20 31.83 18.66
C PHE A 496 -17.15 30.53 19.46
N LYS A 497 -17.81 30.52 20.64
CA LYS A 497 -17.97 29.33 21.48
C LYS A 497 -19.42 28.88 21.48
N PRO A 498 -19.71 27.71 20.91
CA PRO A 498 -21.10 27.20 20.86
C PRO A 498 -21.71 26.94 22.23
N TYR A 499 -20.88 26.62 23.24
CA TYR A 499 -21.33 26.29 24.60
C TYR A 499 -20.69 27.19 25.61
N GLU A 500 -21.51 27.63 26.59
CA GLU A 500 -21.06 28.55 27.65
C GLU A 500 -20.30 27.83 28.75
N GLY A 501 -19.59 28.60 29.58
CA GLY A 501 -18.84 28.11 30.74
C GLY A 501 -17.49 27.48 30.39
N MET A 502 -17.04 26.52 31.23
CA MET A 502 -15.75 25.87 31.09
C MET A 502 -15.78 24.62 30.18
N PHE A 503 -16.80 24.43 29.32
CA PHE A 503 -16.84 23.31 28.42
C PHE A 503 -15.68 23.41 27.41
N LYS A 504 -14.74 22.49 27.51
CA LYS A 504 -13.59 22.34 26.62
C LYS A 504 -13.58 21.00 25.90
N GLY A 505 -14.72 20.28 25.95
CA GLY A 505 -14.89 18.99 25.32
C GLY A 505 -14.92 19.11 23.79
N GLU A 506 -14.81 17.98 23.15
CA GLU A 506 -14.99 17.85 21.71
C GLU A 506 -16.39 18.33 21.31
N ILE A 507 -16.51 18.99 20.16
CA ILE A 507 -17.78 19.38 19.57
C ILE A 507 -17.98 18.56 18.31
N SER A 508 -19.12 17.95 18.12
CA SER A 508 -19.52 17.43 16.81
C SER A 508 -20.07 18.59 15.97
N LEU A 509 -19.59 18.71 14.74
CA LEU A 509 -19.84 19.86 13.86
C LEU A 509 -20.45 19.35 12.53
N ALA A 510 -21.52 19.99 12.07
CA ALA A 510 -22.07 19.85 10.74
C ALA A 510 -22.44 21.22 10.17
N VAL A 511 -22.48 21.36 8.86
CA VAL A 511 -22.80 22.61 8.16
C VAL A 511 -23.72 22.32 6.99
N ALA A 512 -24.90 22.95 6.93
CA ALA A 512 -25.84 22.79 5.84
C ALA A 512 -26.82 23.97 5.81
N ASP A 513 -27.42 24.22 4.65
CA ASP A 513 -28.56 25.16 4.50
C ASP A 513 -29.83 24.51 5.03
N LEU A 514 -30.19 24.82 6.30
CA LEU A 514 -31.36 24.27 6.98
C LEU A 514 -32.68 25.00 6.65
N ASN A 515 -32.56 26.19 6.10
CA ASN A 515 -33.74 27.08 5.93
C ASN A 515 -34.07 27.41 4.48
N GLY A 516 -33.22 27.00 3.51
CA GLY A 516 -33.38 27.18 2.08
C GLY A 516 -32.99 28.58 1.57
N ASP A 517 -32.27 29.38 2.37
CA ASP A 517 -31.88 30.75 1.99
C ASP A 517 -30.53 30.82 1.22
N ARG A 518 -29.92 29.64 0.96
CA ARG A 518 -28.62 29.41 0.29
C ARG A 518 -27.39 29.77 1.12
N THR A 519 -27.56 30.31 2.30
CA THR A 519 -26.46 30.38 3.29
C THR A 519 -26.52 29.15 4.19
N LYS A 520 -25.37 28.73 4.73
CA LYS A 520 -25.35 27.50 5.53
C LYS A 520 -25.31 27.80 7.01
N GLU A 521 -26.12 27.06 7.76
CA GLU A 521 -26.12 27.07 9.20
C GLU A 521 -25.00 26.16 9.74
N ILE A 522 -24.52 26.51 10.92
CA ILE A 522 -23.54 25.73 11.70
C ILE A 522 -24.28 24.97 12.80
N ILE A 523 -24.29 23.66 12.70
CA ILE A 523 -24.97 22.76 13.65
C ILE A 523 -23.90 22.13 14.56
N THR A 524 -24.10 22.22 15.87
CA THR A 524 -23.14 21.68 16.84
C THR A 524 -23.80 20.72 17.80
N GLY A 525 -23.09 19.66 18.17
CA GLY A 525 -23.41 18.74 19.24
C GLY A 525 -22.34 18.77 20.33
N ALA A 526 -22.69 18.99 21.60
CA ALA A 526 -21.73 18.92 22.67
C ALA A 526 -21.22 17.48 22.85
N GLY A 527 -19.90 17.28 22.87
CA GLY A 527 -19.27 15.97 23.05
C GLY A 527 -19.24 15.52 24.51
N GLN A 528 -18.39 14.53 24.81
CA GLN A 528 -18.27 13.92 26.14
C GLN A 528 -17.99 14.97 27.22
N GLY A 529 -18.70 14.84 28.35
CA GLY A 529 -18.72 15.81 29.45
C GLY A 529 -19.75 16.89 29.31
N GLY A 530 -20.27 17.15 28.08
CA GLY A 530 -21.43 18.00 27.84
C GLY A 530 -22.74 17.22 27.88
N GLY A 531 -23.88 17.95 27.92
CA GLY A 531 -25.20 17.36 27.73
C GLY A 531 -25.42 16.96 26.25
N PRO A 532 -26.45 16.18 25.90
CA PRO A 532 -26.80 15.87 24.53
C PRO A 532 -27.50 17.05 23.84
N HIS A 533 -26.87 18.22 23.93
CA HIS A 533 -27.39 19.51 23.51
C HIS A 533 -26.94 19.82 22.09
N VAL A 534 -27.90 19.95 21.18
CA VAL A 534 -27.71 20.40 19.81
C VAL A 534 -28.03 21.89 19.73
N ARG A 535 -27.17 22.67 19.08
CA ARG A 535 -27.36 24.10 18.83
C ARG A 535 -27.14 24.42 17.37
N VAL A 536 -27.88 25.41 16.87
CA VAL A 536 -27.86 25.88 15.49
C VAL A 536 -27.50 27.37 15.48
N PHE A 537 -26.55 27.72 14.63
CA PHE A 537 -26.01 29.07 14.46
C PHE A 537 -26.06 29.48 12.98
N ASP A 538 -26.21 30.78 12.71
CA ASP A 538 -26.01 31.31 11.36
C ASP A 538 -24.53 31.23 10.93
N ASN A 539 -24.26 31.55 9.67
CA ASN A 539 -22.90 31.59 9.09
C ASN A 539 -21.95 32.58 9.79
N THR A 540 -22.45 33.43 10.69
CA THR A 540 -21.65 34.38 11.51
C THR A 540 -21.41 33.88 12.93
N GLY A 541 -21.97 32.73 13.32
CA GLY A 541 -21.85 32.17 14.67
C GLY A 541 -22.84 32.73 15.68
N ARG A 542 -23.92 33.43 15.22
CA ARG A 542 -25.03 33.86 16.09
C ARG A 542 -26.04 32.73 16.26
N PRO A 543 -26.54 32.44 17.46
CA PRO A 543 -27.49 31.39 17.67
C PRO A 543 -28.83 31.74 16.97
N LEU A 544 -29.34 30.82 16.17
CA LEU A 544 -30.66 30.94 15.51
C LEU A 544 -31.77 30.37 16.38
N ILE A 545 -31.52 29.28 17.10
CA ILE A 545 -32.44 28.66 18.05
C ILE A 545 -31.72 28.45 19.39
N GLY A 546 -32.50 28.39 20.49
CA GLY A 546 -31.96 28.17 21.85
C GLY A 546 -31.33 26.78 22.04
N GLY A 547 -31.37 25.93 21.00
CA GLY A 547 -30.93 24.55 21.04
C GLY A 547 -31.96 23.60 21.64
N PHE A 548 -31.72 22.30 21.47
CA PHE A 548 -32.56 21.23 22.01
C PHE A 548 -31.72 20.05 22.52
N PHE A 549 -32.31 19.26 23.41
CA PHE A 549 -31.68 18.04 23.90
C PHE A 549 -32.14 16.84 23.06
N ALA A 550 -31.19 16.24 22.30
CA ALA A 550 -31.46 15.09 21.48
C ALA A 550 -31.76 13.81 22.30
N TYR A 551 -31.28 13.73 23.54
CA TYR A 551 -31.47 12.63 24.50
C TYR A 551 -31.78 13.17 25.89
N ASP A 552 -31.83 12.32 26.92
CA ASP A 552 -32.09 12.76 28.30
C ASP A 552 -31.10 13.87 28.70
N LYS A 553 -31.63 14.99 29.22
CA LYS A 553 -30.84 16.18 29.58
C LYS A 553 -29.74 15.93 30.62
N ASN A 554 -29.86 14.84 31.39
CA ASN A 554 -28.88 14.45 32.40
C ASN A 554 -27.77 13.57 31.83
N PHE A 555 -27.92 13.08 30.59
CA PHE A 555 -26.85 12.32 29.90
C PHE A 555 -25.64 13.22 29.66
N ARG A 556 -24.44 12.69 29.91
CA ARG A 556 -23.15 13.44 29.80
C ARG A 556 -22.18 12.81 28.80
N GLY A 557 -22.63 11.83 28.03
CA GLY A 557 -21.80 11.22 26.96
C GLY A 557 -21.69 12.07 25.70
N GLY A 558 -22.48 13.14 25.61
CA GLY A 558 -22.51 14.01 24.44
C GLY A 558 -23.37 13.48 23.29
N VAL A 559 -23.39 14.23 22.19
CA VAL A 559 -24.15 13.92 20.98
C VAL A 559 -23.31 14.16 19.72
N ARG A 560 -23.39 13.24 18.77
CA ARG A 560 -22.90 13.40 17.41
C ARG A 560 -24.01 13.93 16.53
N VAL A 561 -23.67 14.77 15.56
CA VAL A 561 -24.62 15.37 14.61
C VAL A 561 -24.15 15.14 13.17
N ALA A 562 -25.10 14.89 12.28
CA ALA A 562 -24.97 14.95 10.83
C ALA A 562 -26.22 15.63 10.28
N VAL A 563 -26.16 16.15 9.06
CA VAL A 563 -27.25 16.88 8.43
C VAL A 563 -27.39 16.43 6.98
N MET A 564 -28.65 16.19 6.55
CA MET A 564 -28.95 15.82 5.18
C MET A 564 -30.44 16.04 4.89
N ASP A 565 -30.79 16.16 3.62
CA ASP A 565 -32.15 15.99 3.11
C ASP A 565 -32.45 14.48 3.05
N LEU A 566 -33.12 13.97 4.08
CA LEU A 566 -33.33 12.53 4.28
C LEU A 566 -34.53 12.01 3.49
N ASP A 567 -35.55 12.83 3.24
CA ASP A 567 -36.77 12.43 2.57
C ASP A 567 -36.94 13.01 1.16
N GLY A 568 -35.96 13.83 0.71
CA GLY A 568 -35.91 14.39 -0.63
C GLY A 568 -36.87 15.58 -0.85
N ASP A 569 -37.32 16.23 0.23
CA ASP A 569 -38.25 17.36 0.16
C ASP A 569 -37.56 18.72 -0.06
N GLY A 570 -36.22 18.74 -0.08
CA GLY A 570 -35.38 19.93 -0.26
C GLY A 570 -35.06 20.64 1.05
N THR A 571 -35.55 20.19 2.20
CA THR A 571 -35.15 20.65 3.53
C THR A 571 -34.16 19.68 4.15
N GLN A 572 -33.33 20.18 5.10
CA GLN A 572 -32.32 19.36 5.71
C GLN A 572 -32.73 18.92 7.10
N GLU A 573 -32.57 17.61 7.42
CA GLU A 573 -32.81 17.07 8.75
C GLU A 573 -31.54 16.99 9.56
N ILE A 574 -31.65 17.10 10.88
CA ILE A 574 -30.57 16.91 11.85
C ILE A 574 -30.65 15.49 12.39
N ILE A 575 -29.70 14.66 11.99
CA ILE A 575 -29.55 13.29 12.47
C ILE A 575 -28.57 13.30 13.66
N THR A 576 -28.94 12.57 14.73
CA THR A 576 -28.13 12.51 15.95
C THR A 576 -27.80 11.08 16.35
N ALA A 577 -26.63 10.90 16.94
CA ALA A 577 -26.21 9.66 17.60
C ALA A 577 -25.71 9.96 19.02
N ALA A 578 -26.05 9.07 19.97
CA ALA A 578 -25.58 9.23 21.35
C ALA A 578 -24.09 8.94 21.48
N GLY A 579 -23.38 9.76 22.25
CA GLY A 579 -21.96 9.54 22.59
C GLY A 579 -21.75 8.43 23.63
N ILE A 580 -20.51 8.31 24.13
CA ILE A 580 -20.09 7.27 25.07
C ILE A 580 -20.95 7.25 26.33
N GLY A 581 -21.37 6.06 26.77
CA GLY A 581 -22.30 5.85 27.89
C GLY A 581 -23.76 5.83 27.49
N GLY A 582 -24.14 6.35 26.31
CA GLY A 582 -25.49 6.27 25.74
C GLY A 582 -25.73 4.95 25.02
N GLY A 583 -27.01 4.61 24.81
CA GLY A 583 -27.39 3.53 23.90
C GLY A 583 -27.08 3.90 22.43
N PRO A 584 -26.94 2.92 21.52
CA PRO A 584 -26.60 3.20 20.11
C PRO A 584 -27.84 3.66 19.32
N HIS A 585 -28.53 4.69 19.84
CA HIS A 585 -29.81 5.20 19.36
C HIS A 585 -29.58 6.35 18.40
N ILE A 586 -30.07 6.21 17.18
CA ILE A 586 -30.08 7.24 16.14
C ILE A 586 -31.44 7.93 16.18
N ARG A 587 -31.45 9.24 16.13
CA ARG A 587 -32.70 10.05 16.11
C ARG A 587 -32.61 11.14 15.03
N VAL A 588 -33.75 11.49 14.46
CA VAL A 588 -33.87 12.48 13.39
C VAL A 588 -34.79 13.62 13.85
N PHE A 589 -34.37 14.84 13.60
CA PHE A 589 -35.06 16.07 13.99
C PHE A 589 -35.14 17.03 12.80
N ASN A 590 -36.19 17.83 12.75
CA ASN A 590 -36.24 19.00 11.87
C ASN A 590 -35.33 20.14 12.40
N LYS A 591 -35.19 21.21 11.63
CA LYS A 591 -34.41 22.40 11.98
C LYS A 591 -34.73 23.02 13.33
N ASP A 592 -36.00 22.89 13.80
CA ASP A 592 -36.51 23.44 15.07
C ASP A 592 -36.30 22.50 16.27
N GLY A 593 -35.68 21.33 16.05
CA GLY A 593 -35.44 20.29 17.07
C GLY A 593 -36.64 19.43 17.41
N ARG A 594 -37.68 19.40 16.55
CA ARG A 594 -38.81 18.50 16.71
C ARG A 594 -38.46 17.12 16.13
N PRO A 595 -38.64 16.02 16.86
CA PRO A 595 -38.38 14.69 16.33
C PRO A 595 -39.32 14.36 15.17
N LEU A 596 -38.76 13.85 14.05
CA LEU A 596 -39.49 13.44 12.86
C LEU A 596 -39.82 11.96 12.88
N ILE A 597 -38.86 11.10 13.33
CA ILE A 597 -39.06 9.66 13.48
C ILE A 597 -38.70 9.21 14.88
N GLY A 598 -39.28 8.06 15.32
CA GLY A 598 -39.04 7.51 16.67
C GLY A 598 -37.62 7.08 16.95
N GLY A 599 -36.76 7.08 15.92
CA GLY A 599 -35.37 6.64 15.99
C GLY A 599 -35.23 5.10 15.97
N PHE A 600 -33.99 4.64 15.81
CA PHE A 600 -33.67 3.22 15.78
C PHE A 600 -32.32 2.94 16.48
N PHE A 601 -32.09 1.67 16.81
CA PHE A 601 -30.81 1.24 17.41
C PHE A 601 -29.87 0.68 16.33
N ALA A 602 -28.74 1.36 16.11
CA ALA A 602 -27.77 0.94 15.12
C ALA A 602 -27.01 -0.36 15.52
N TYR A 603 -26.86 -0.60 16.82
CA TYR A 603 -26.17 -1.78 17.41
C TYR A 603 -27.01 -2.38 18.53
N ASP A 604 -26.47 -3.39 19.21
CA ASP A 604 -27.14 -3.99 20.38
C ASP A 604 -27.53 -2.89 21.40
N LYS A 605 -28.77 -2.89 21.85
CA LYS A 605 -29.33 -1.87 22.75
C LYS A 605 -28.55 -1.67 24.06
N ASN A 606 -27.77 -2.68 24.47
CA ASN A 606 -26.92 -2.65 25.65
C ASN A 606 -25.52 -2.08 25.38
N PHE A 607 -25.15 -1.88 24.12
CA PHE A 607 -23.87 -1.26 23.77
C PHE A 607 -23.81 0.19 24.29
N ARG A 608 -22.67 0.58 24.87
CA ARG A 608 -22.47 1.89 25.54
C ARG A 608 -21.24 2.63 25.06
N GLY A 609 -20.57 2.16 24.00
CA GLY A 609 -19.36 2.79 23.42
C GLY A 609 -19.62 4.10 22.68
N GLY A 610 -20.91 4.46 22.47
CA GLY A 610 -21.28 5.57 21.59
C GLY A 610 -21.27 5.17 20.12
N VAL A 611 -21.78 6.03 19.25
CA VAL A 611 -21.87 5.80 17.80
C VAL A 611 -21.31 7.01 17.04
N SER A 612 -20.45 6.75 16.08
CA SER A 612 -20.07 7.70 15.04
C SER A 612 -21.10 7.65 13.92
N LEU A 613 -21.38 8.79 13.28
CA LEU A 613 -22.46 8.99 12.35
C LEU A 613 -21.97 9.75 11.12
N ALA A 614 -22.36 9.29 9.94
CA ALA A 614 -22.20 9.96 8.66
C ALA A 614 -23.44 9.73 7.78
N VAL A 615 -23.55 10.50 6.71
CA VAL A 615 -24.67 10.45 5.77
C VAL A 615 -24.18 10.75 4.36
N GLY A 616 -24.67 10.01 3.37
CA GLY A 616 -24.28 10.18 1.97
C GLY A 616 -25.06 9.28 1.05
N ASP A 617 -25.19 9.66 -0.22
CA ASP A 617 -25.68 8.79 -1.28
C ASP A 617 -24.55 7.82 -1.66
N ILE A 618 -24.61 6.60 -1.15
CA ILE A 618 -23.53 5.61 -1.33
C ILE A 618 -23.83 4.58 -2.43
N ASP A 619 -25.03 4.62 -3.03
CA ASP A 619 -25.41 3.71 -4.09
C ASP A 619 -25.83 4.40 -5.40
N GLY A 620 -25.88 5.74 -5.41
CA GLY A 620 -26.10 6.55 -6.59
C GLY A 620 -27.58 6.62 -7.00
N ASP A 621 -28.50 6.31 -6.09
CA ASP A 621 -29.94 6.34 -6.37
C ASP A 621 -30.57 7.72 -6.11
N GLY A 622 -29.77 8.68 -5.60
CA GLY A 622 -30.19 10.05 -5.27
C GLY A 622 -30.80 10.17 -3.89
N GLN A 623 -31.09 9.09 -3.18
CA GLN A 623 -31.43 9.10 -1.76
C GLN A 623 -30.13 8.99 -0.95
N ARG A 624 -30.21 9.32 0.33
CA ARG A 624 -28.98 9.27 1.15
C ARG A 624 -29.17 8.29 2.30
N GLU A 625 -28.11 7.54 2.59
CA GLU A 625 -28.06 6.55 3.63
C GLU A 625 -27.44 7.11 4.90
N ILE A 626 -27.81 6.45 6.02
CA ILE A 626 -27.26 6.70 7.35
C ILE A 626 -26.18 5.66 7.60
N ILE A 627 -24.93 6.11 7.71
CA ILE A 627 -23.77 5.26 7.95
C ILE A 627 -23.35 5.41 9.40
N THR A 628 -23.17 4.29 10.10
CA THR A 628 -22.78 4.28 11.50
C THR A 628 -21.54 3.43 11.75
N ALA A 629 -20.74 3.84 12.73
CA ALA A 629 -19.62 3.06 13.23
C ALA A 629 -19.60 3.05 14.75
N PRO A 630 -19.25 1.91 15.40
CA PRO A 630 -19.28 1.80 16.85
C PRO A 630 -18.09 2.50 17.50
N GLY A 631 -18.32 3.13 18.63
CA GLY A 631 -17.28 3.65 19.51
C GLY A 631 -16.52 2.54 20.25
N PRO A 632 -15.67 2.91 21.24
CA PRO A 632 -14.82 1.98 21.98
C PRO A 632 -15.60 0.81 22.59
N GLY A 633 -14.99 -0.38 22.51
CA GLY A 633 -15.59 -1.64 22.98
C GLY A 633 -16.50 -2.33 21.96
N GLY A 634 -16.90 -1.64 20.87
CA GLY A 634 -17.68 -2.24 19.79
C GLY A 634 -16.83 -3.07 18.84
N ARG A 635 -17.48 -4.05 18.18
CA ARG A 635 -16.92 -4.77 17.03
C ARG A 635 -16.73 -3.77 15.88
N PRO A 636 -15.64 -3.78 15.10
CA PRO A 636 -15.35 -2.75 14.10
C PRO A 636 -16.24 -2.88 12.85
N GLU A 637 -17.54 -2.95 13.06
CA GLU A 637 -18.56 -3.18 12.05
C GLU A 637 -19.25 -1.85 11.69
N VAL A 638 -18.98 -1.38 10.47
CA VAL A 638 -19.71 -0.27 9.85
C VAL A 638 -21.06 -0.77 9.36
N LYS A 639 -22.11 -0.04 9.65
CA LYS A 639 -23.49 -0.37 9.23
C LYS A 639 -24.11 0.77 8.45
N ILE A 640 -24.86 0.41 7.42
CA ILE A 640 -25.52 1.28 6.47
C ILE A 640 -27.01 1.05 6.59
N PHE A 641 -27.76 2.11 6.78
CA PHE A 641 -29.21 2.09 6.96
C PHE A 641 -29.88 3.01 5.94
N ASP A 642 -31.06 2.62 5.49
CA ASP A 642 -31.95 3.50 4.73
C ASP A 642 -32.53 4.63 5.63
N LYS A 643 -33.24 5.56 5.01
CA LYS A 643 -33.91 6.67 5.70
C LYS A 643 -34.89 6.25 6.80
N ASP A 644 -35.45 5.05 6.72
CA ASP A 644 -36.40 4.49 7.70
C ASP A 644 -35.68 3.72 8.84
N GLY A 645 -34.36 3.65 8.81
CA GLY A 645 -33.51 2.93 9.80
C GLY A 645 -33.47 1.43 9.59
N ARG A 646 -33.78 0.92 8.38
CA ARG A 646 -33.65 -0.49 8.05
C ARG A 646 -32.20 -0.75 7.63
N LEU A 647 -31.58 -1.80 8.19
CA LEU A 647 -30.24 -2.20 7.84
C LEU A 647 -30.18 -2.67 6.38
N MET A 648 -29.43 -1.96 5.56
CA MET A 648 -29.15 -2.32 4.17
C MET A 648 -27.95 -3.23 4.08
N LYS A 649 -26.84 -2.87 4.76
CA LYS A 649 -25.57 -3.58 4.68
C LYS A 649 -24.70 -3.38 5.93
N SER A 650 -23.75 -4.29 6.15
CA SER A 650 -22.68 -4.09 7.11
C SER A 650 -21.38 -4.77 6.66
N PHE A 651 -20.24 -4.25 7.13
CA PHE A 651 -18.92 -4.82 6.87
C PHE A 651 -17.93 -4.48 8.00
N LEU A 652 -16.85 -5.24 8.10
CA LEU A 652 -15.77 -4.96 9.05
C LEU A 652 -14.72 -4.05 8.41
N ALA A 653 -14.50 -2.89 9.00
CA ALA A 653 -13.49 -1.93 8.53
C ALA A 653 -12.07 -2.21 9.07
N TYR A 654 -11.97 -3.02 10.12
CA TYR A 654 -10.73 -3.46 10.77
C TYR A 654 -10.84 -4.93 11.18
N GLU A 655 -9.73 -5.51 11.65
CA GLU A 655 -9.71 -6.88 12.18
C GLU A 655 -10.79 -7.07 13.26
N ASP A 656 -11.46 -8.23 13.27
CA ASP A 656 -12.59 -8.51 14.15
C ASP A 656 -12.28 -8.33 15.65
N SER A 657 -11.02 -8.43 16.04
CA SER A 657 -10.55 -8.21 17.42
C SER A 657 -10.36 -6.73 17.78
N PHE A 658 -10.40 -5.81 16.83
CA PHE A 658 -10.22 -4.39 17.09
C PHE A 658 -11.39 -3.82 17.93
N ARG A 659 -11.07 -3.04 18.98
CA ARG A 659 -12.06 -2.51 19.95
C ARG A 659 -11.83 -1.05 20.34
N SER A 660 -10.88 -0.35 19.71
CA SER A 660 -10.58 1.07 20.04
C SER A 660 -11.70 2.02 19.64
N GLY A 661 -12.66 1.56 18.84
CA GLY A 661 -13.74 2.38 18.31
C GLY A 661 -13.39 3.04 16.97
N LEU A 662 -14.42 3.37 16.22
CA LEU A 662 -14.33 3.91 14.86
C LEU A 662 -15.00 5.29 14.75
N ARG A 663 -14.47 6.10 13.85
CA ARG A 663 -15.15 7.27 13.27
C ARG A 663 -15.48 6.97 11.83
N VAL A 664 -16.62 7.46 11.35
CA VAL A 664 -17.08 7.32 9.97
C VAL A 664 -17.45 8.66 9.39
N MET A 665 -17.22 8.81 8.10
CA MET A 665 -17.57 9.95 7.28
C MET A 665 -17.89 9.47 5.86
N THR A 666 -18.57 10.29 5.08
CA THR A 666 -18.78 10.08 3.64
C THR A 666 -18.22 11.27 2.86
N ASP A 667 -17.65 11.01 1.72
CA ASP A 667 -17.21 12.02 0.75
C ASP A 667 -17.15 11.36 -0.63
N ASP A 668 -17.46 12.07 -1.69
CA ASP A 668 -17.27 11.61 -3.06
C ASP A 668 -15.83 11.96 -3.49
N LEU A 669 -14.90 11.02 -3.24
CA LEU A 669 -13.48 11.25 -3.43
C LEU A 669 -13.02 11.10 -4.87
N ASP A 670 -13.76 10.36 -5.69
CA ASP A 670 -13.44 10.13 -7.11
C ASP A 670 -14.38 10.87 -8.09
N LYS A 671 -15.36 11.59 -7.54
CA LYS A 671 -16.31 12.46 -8.27
C LYS A 671 -17.20 11.71 -9.27
N ASP A 672 -17.58 10.51 -8.90
CA ASP A 672 -18.57 9.74 -9.65
C ASP A 672 -20.00 10.04 -9.22
N ASN A 673 -20.23 11.00 -8.30
CA ASN A 673 -21.46 11.38 -7.62
C ASN A 673 -22.00 10.31 -6.66
N ILE A 674 -21.19 9.32 -6.31
CA ILE A 674 -21.50 8.32 -5.28
C ILE A 674 -20.53 8.55 -4.11
N SER A 675 -21.05 8.59 -2.90
CA SER A 675 -20.19 8.85 -1.74
C SER A 675 -19.39 7.61 -1.35
N ASP A 676 -18.09 7.76 -1.20
CA ASP A 676 -17.20 6.78 -0.52
C ASP A 676 -17.43 6.77 0.99
N ILE A 677 -17.17 5.65 1.64
CA ILE A 677 -17.22 5.52 3.11
C ILE A 677 -15.80 5.59 3.67
N LEU A 678 -15.53 6.63 4.43
CA LEU A 678 -14.24 6.88 5.08
C LEU A 678 -14.31 6.43 6.54
N VAL A 679 -13.34 5.62 6.96
CA VAL A 679 -13.31 5.07 8.33
C VAL A 679 -11.94 5.29 8.97
N GLY A 680 -11.93 5.90 10.16
CA GLY A 680 -10.75 6.11 10.99
C GLY A 680 -10.89 5.47 12.37
N SER A 681 -9.76 5.18 13.04
CA SER A 681 -9.73 4.75 14.44
C SER A 681 -9.87 5.95 15.38
N ILE A 682 -10.57 5.79 16.52
CA ILE A 682 -10.69 6.84 17.54
C ILE A 682 -9.38 7.03 18.34
N SER A 683 -8.55 6.00 18.44
CA SER A 683 -7.25 6.04 19.14
C SER A 683 -6.23 5.13 18.46
N PHE A 684 -5.02 5.62 18.31
CA PHE A 684 -3.83 4.82 18.05
C PHE A 684 -3.03 4.62 19.33
#